data_1545207beea189dc5bc0cae4a6ad22db
#
_entry.id   1545207beea189dc5bc0cae4a6ad22db
#
_cell.length_a   1.000
_cell.length_b   1.000
_cell.length_c   1.000
_cell.angle_alpha   90.00
_cell.angle_beta   90.00
_cell.angle_gamma   90.00
#
_symmetry.space_group_name_H-M   'P 1'
#
loop_
_entity.id
_entity.type
_entity.pdbx_description
1 polymer ?
#
loop_
_entity_poly.entity_id
_entity_poly.type
_entity_poly.pdbx_seq_one_letter_code
_entity_poly.pdbx_strand_id
1 'polypeptide(L)'
;MKHHFGKSRSRLFNRLFGCCLGGVMALFAQTGYADTFVIGNNRITFITENLVRLEYARHQQFLNDSTLFAVVRTDRQLGVRHEQKGRKHVFSTKAMRLEFDHDGFPFGQNNLRVTFSMHGKEKGWCLTDGQSGNLKGALCTVDGIGGPVEREEGLLSRDGWFLINDTGKDVYKNGKLSFRDRNHVQDFYLFVYGTDYKAALKSLAAVSGPAPMTRKYVHGAWYCRWWPYTADDYRELVAGYHEHNFPLDIMVFDMDWHKKVYDQGTGHAFTRGWSGYSWNRELIPDPAGLIREFKDKDVYVVLNEHPHDGLRPEDDAYPAFARALGASYTSEGVPVFDAGDPFYMKHFMKYAHQEADSMGIAFWWLDWQQDYAYPLVRGTSTKHFPWLNEIYYNYSMRPLSDDGAEKRVLRGAGFSRWGGWGDHRHPIQFSGDAVGNWEMLRFEVDLTTTSGNAGCFFWAHDIGGFYDGLDPELYTRWTQFGLLNSSLRIHSVVGEKSDRRPWLWGEREEAAMREVYHLRSRLMPYIYSSVRQCYDDMLPLNRGLYIEHPETEEAYKHPGEFYFGDLILGAPVTEPGKGEDKTVVQKVWFPEGANWYSLFDGKKYEGGQTLEVVSTLETSPVFVKGGYPLPMQPYRERMASAPLDTLVVRCYPGEKGIENHYTLYEDDGQTLDYQAGRFATTDLSYENQGDKLVIRMAGSKGSYEGQPRKRAYVVELPGVKAGREVRVNGKRVRASFDGSLQGLVISTRTFAVDKEVVVELTGIQ
;
A
#
# COMPACT_ATOMS: atom_id res chain seq x y z
N MET A 1 50.19 17.26 -30.48
CA MET A 1 49.48 17.90 -29.37
C MET A 1 48.67 16.86 -28.68
N LYS A 2 49.04 16.52 -27.43
CA LYS A 2 48.42 15.50 -26.61
C LYS A 2 47.26 16.14 -25.87
N HIS A 3 46.04 15.59 -25.93
CA HIS A 3 44.94 15.99 -25.07
C HIS A 3 44.54 14.87 -24.15
N HIS A 4 44.56 15.18 -22.85
CA HIS A 4 44.00 14.45 -21.73
C HIS A 4 42.48 14.38 -21.85
N PHE A 5 41.93 13.20 -21.89
CA PHE A 5 40.52 12.96 -21.46
C PHE A 5 40.43 11.60 -20.80
N GLY A 6 39.86 11.62 -19.61
CA GLY A 6 39.30 10.42 -19.02
C GLY A 6 39.96 9.89 -17.77
N LYS A 7 39.57 10.40 -16.60
CA LYS A 7 39.67 9.72 -15.30
C LYS A 7 38.71 10.30 -14.25
N SER A 8 37.55 10.86 -14.62
CA SER A 8 36.64 11.50 -13.68
C SER A 8 35.29 10.81 -13.48
N ARG A 9 34.88 9.90 -14.36
CA ARG A 9 33.51 9.29 -14.27
C ARG A 9 33.38 8.04 -13.38
N SER A 10 34.47 7.34 -13.08
CA SER A 10 34.39 6.08 -12.30
C SER A 10 34.32 6.27 -10.77
N ARG A 11 34.70 7.44 -10.26
CA ARG A 11 34.66 7.70 -8.79
C ARG A 11 33.29 8.21 -8.29
N LEU A 12 32.44 8.72 -9.15
CA LEU A 12 31.11 9.21 -8.75
C LEU A 12 30.12 8.06 -8.58
N PHE A 13 30.20 7.04 -9.43
CA PHE A 13 29.28 5.88 -9.39
C PHE A 13 29.49 5.00 -8.15
N ASN A 14 30.73 4.83 -7.72
CA ASN A 14 31.02 4.07 -6.50
C ASN A 14 30.66 4.81 -5.20
N ARG A 15 30.48 6.11 -5.22
CA ARG A 15 29.98 6.88 -4.05
C ARG A 15 28.45 6.92 -3.99
N LEU A 16 27.74 6.80 -5.10
CA LEU A 16 26.28 6.80 -5.12
C LEU A 16 25.67 5.49 -4.64
N PHE A 17 26.28 4.35 -4.99
CA PHE A 17 25.81 3.04 -4.47
C PHE A 17 26.14 2.84 -2.98
N GLY A 18 27.20 3.45 -2.48
CA GLY A 18 27.56 3.47 -1.06
C GLY A 18 26.77 4.49 -0.23
N CYS A 19 26.25 5.57 -0.86
CA CYS A 19 25.52 6.62 -0.13
C CYS A 19 24.02 6.38 -0.08
N CYS A 20 23.39 5.69 -1.05
CA CYS A 20 21.96 5.40 -0.97
C CYS A 20 21.63 4.27 0.00
N LEU A 21 22.52 3.28 0.18
CA LEU A 21 22.43 2.27 1.25
C LEU A 21 22.88 2.82 2.62
N GLY A 22 23.74 3.84 2.63
CA GLY A 22 24.24 4.46 3.87
C GLY A 22 23.41 5.66 4.34
N GLY A 23 22.66 6.32 3.49
CA GLY A 23 21.99 7.59 3.80
C GLY A 23 20.73 7.45 4.66
N VAL A 24 20.00 6.36 4.58
CA VAL A 24 18.86 6.05 5.46
C VAL A 24 19.33 5.36 6.76
N MET A 25 20.48 4.67 6.76
CA MET A 25 21.05 4.06 7.97
C MET A 25 22.07 4.92 8.71
N ALA A 26 22.67 5.93 8.10
CA ALA A 26 23.73 6.74 8.74
C ALA A 26 23.19 7.77 9.76
N LEU A 27 21.87 7.96 9.87
CA LEU A 27 21.25 8.83 10.89
C LEU A 27 20.98 8.11 12.22
N PHE A 28 21.23 6.81 12.35
CA PHE A 28 20.89 6.03 13.55
C PHE A 28 22.06 5.28 14.20
N ALA A 29 23.30 5.66 13.93
CA ALA A 29 24.46 5.10 14.64
C ALA A 29 24.84 5.96 15.87
N GLN A 30 23.88 6.18 16.78
CA GLN A 30 24.20 6.59 18.16
C GLN A 30 23.75 5.47 19.10
N THR A 31 24.69 4.99 19.88
CA THR A 31 24.58 3.93 20.86
C THR A 31 23.81 4.39 22.10
N GLY A 32 22.49 4.43 22.00
CA GLY A 32 21.59 4.42 23.15
C GLY A 32 20.90 3.05 23.17
N TYR A 33 20.79 2.41 24.31
CA TYR A 33 20.00 1.18 24.43
C TYR A 33 18.62 1.57 24.95
N ALA A 34 17.55 1.05 24.29
CA ALA A 34 16.23 0.95 24.92
C ALA A 34 16.31 0.30 26.31
N ASP A 35 15.23 0.32 27.08
CA ASP A 35 15.17 -0.41 28.36
C ASP A 35 15.52 -1.89 28.13
N THR A 36 16.82 -2.20 28.21
CA THR A 36 17.42 -3.49 27.91
C THR A 36 18.04 -4.08 29.15
N PHE A 37 17.67 -5.31 29.46
CA PHE A 37 18.11 -6.03 30.64
C PHE A 37 18.75 -7.35 30.22
N VAL A 38 20.04 -7.54 30.57
CA VAL A 38 20.79 -8.79 30.33
C VAL A 38 20.86 -9.55 31.63
N ILE A 39 20.33 -10.78 31.65
CA ILE A 39 20.26 -11.65 32.80
C ILE A 39 20.81 -13.03 32.39
N GLY A 40 22.10 -13.28 32.67
CA GLY A 40 22.77 -14.46 32.15
C GLY A 40 22.79 -14.45 30.62
N ASN A 41 22.30 -15.51 29.99
CA ASN A 41 22.22 -15.66 28.55
C ASN A 41 20.86 -15.13 27.97
N ASN A 42 20.02 -14.54 28.81
CA ASN A 42 18.74 -13.95 28.40
C ASN A 42 18.88 -12.44 28.27
N ARG A 43 18.28 -11.86 27.22
CA ARG A 43 18.15 -10.43 27.03
C ARG A 43 16.67 -10.06 26.84
N ILE A 44 16.20 -9.09 27.58
CA ILE A 44 14.83 -8.55 27.53
C ILE A 44 14.94 -7.09 27.13
N THR A 45 14.36 -6.70 25.99
CA THR A 45 14.40 -5.34 25.46
C THR A 45 12.99 -4.83 25.25
N PHE A 46 12.58 -3.80 26.00
CA PHE A 46 11.28 -3.14 25.80
C PHE A 46 11.42 -2.09 24.70
N ILE A 47 10.73 -2.29 23.58
CA ILE A 47 10.78 -1.43 22.39
C ILE A 47 9.70 -0.35 22.45
N THR A 48 8.49 -0.74 22.86
CA THR A 48 7.38 0.18 23.18
C THR A 48 6.70 -0.30 24.47
N GLU A 49 5.72 0.45 24.97
CA GLU A 49 4.90 0.01 26.11
C GLU A 49 4.23 -1.35 25.85
N ASN A 50 3.96 -1.65 24.54
CA ASN A 50 3.22 -2.81 24.06
C ASN A 50 4.08 -3.90 23.41
N LEU A 51 5.41 -3.67 23.26
CA LEU A 51 6.30 -4.56 22.52
C LEU A 51 7.59 -4.84 23.27
N VAL A 52 7.86 -6.12 23.52
CA VAL A 52 9.10 -6.59 24.14
C VAL A 52 9.79 -7.61 23.23
N ARG A 53 11.12 -7.47 23.06
CA ARG A 53 11.98 -8.46 22.42
C ARG A 53 12.59 -9.36 23.48
N LEU A 54 12.55 -10.67 23.26
CA LEU A 54 13.02 -11.72 24.14
C LEU A 54 14.06 -12.56 23.41
N GLU A 55 15.30 -12.53 23.88
CA GLU A 55 16.42 -13.21 23.23
C GLU A 55 17.16 -14.14 24.18
N TYR A 56 17.54 -15.30 23.69
CA TYR A 56 18.50 -16.18 24.36
C TYR A 56 19.67 -16.42 23.44
N ALA A 57 20.88 -16.11 23.94
CA ALA A 57 22.11 -16.32 23.19
C ALA A 57 23.17 -17.01 24.08
N ARG A 58 23.73 -18.12 23.59
CA ARG A 58 24.84 -18.80 24.27
C ARG A 58 26.03 -17.85 24.37
N HIS A 59 26.68 -17.89 25.50
CA HIS A 59 27.85 -17.03 25.79
C HIS A 59 27.56 -15.53 25.69
N GLN A 60 26.30 -15.12 25.87
CA GLN A 60 25.85 -13.72 25.73
C GLN A 60 26.15 -13.11 24.34
N GLN A 61 26.27 -13.93 23.30
CA GLN A 61 26.50 -13.48 21.93
C GLN A 61 25.19 -12.99 21.26
N PHE A 62 24.64 -11.91 21.79
CA PHE A 62 23.45 -11.29 21.24
C PHE A 62 23.74 -10.58 19.93
N LEU A 63 22.87 -10.79 18.94
CA LEU A 63 22.98 -10.17 17.63
C LEU A 63 22.13 -8.89 17.55
N ASN A 64 22.75 -7.81 17.08
CA ASN A 64 22.08 -6.56 16.79
C ASN A 64 21.94 -6.31 15.26
N ASP A 65 22.37 -7.27 14.44
CA ASP A 65 22.16 -7.20 13.00
C ASP A 65 20.67 -7.23 12.67
N SER A 66 20.30 -6.57 11.57
CA SER A 66 18.91 -6.56 11.09
C SER A 66 18.54 -7.90 10.46
N THR A 67 17.25 -8.21 10.47
CA THR A 67 16.62 -9.20 9.60
C THR A 67 15.73 -8.50 8.60
N LEU A 68 15.09 -9.21 7.68
CA LEU A 68 14.08 -8.57 6.79
C LEU A 68 12.86 -8.06 7.57
N PHE A 69 12.58 -8.61 8.75
CA PHE A 69 11.54 -8.11 9.65
C PHE A 69 12.04 -6.96 10.53
N ALA A 70 13.10 -7.18 11.29
CA ALA A 70 13.54 -6.30 12.35
C ALA A 70 14.71 -5.42 11.89
N VAL A 71 14.40 -4.24 11.34
CA VAL A 71 15.39 -3.30 10.77
C VAL A 71 15.63 -2.07 11.63
N VAL A 72 14.69 -1.71 12.52
CA VAL A 72 14.82 -0.58 13.42
C VAL A 72 15.39 -1.03 14.76
N ARG A 73 16.37 -0.30 15.28
CA ARG A 73 16.89 -0.44 16.63
C ARG A 73 16.65 0.87 17.38
N THR A 74 15.77 0.82 18.36
CA THR A 74 15.41 2.01 19.15
C THR A 74 16.40 2.20 20.30
N ASP A 75 16.71 3.46 20.60
CA ASP A 75 17.42 3.92 21.80
C ASP A 75 16.47 4.57 22.82
N ARG A 76 15.18 4.61 22.52
CA ARG A 76 14.18 5.27 23.36
C ARG A 76 14.05 4.54 24.70
N GLN A 77 14.21 5.29 25.78
CA GLN A 77 13.92 4.83 27.13
C GLN A 77 12.46 5.07 27.48
N LEU A 78 11.78 4.03 27.96
CA LEU A 78 10.38 4.07 28.39
C LEU A 78 10.29 4.29 29.92
N GLY A 79 11.38 4.08 30.65
CA GLY A 79 11.39 4.10 32.11
C GLY A 79 10.74 2.85 32.70
N VAL A 80 11.03 1.69 32.14
CA VAL A 80 10.51 0.39 32.63
C VAL A 80 10.87 0.18 34.08
N ARG A 81 9.87 -0.06 34.94
CA ARG A 81 10.09 -0.40 36.33
C ARG A 81 10.57 -1.83 36.43
N HIS A 82 11.75 -2.04 37.05
CA HIS A 82 12.34 -3.35 37.28
C HIS A 82 12.49 -3.62 38.77
N GLU A 83 11.99 -4.76 39.22
CA GLU A 83 12.14 -5.29 40.57
C GLU A 83 12.78 -6.66 40.53
N GLN A 84 13.72 -6.92 41.44
CA GLN A 84 14.38 -8.24 41.55
C GLN A 84 14.26 -8.79 42.96
N LYS A 85 13.87 -10.06 43.06
CA LYS A 85 13.86 -10.79 44.32
C LYS A 85 14.46 -12.18 44.09
N GLY A 86 15.74 -12.37 44.52
CA GLY A 86 16.49 -13.55 44.19
C GLY A 86 16.73 -13.68 42.70
N ARG A 87 16.30 -14.81 42.12
CA ARG A 87 16.38 -15.04 40.66
C ARG A 87 15.13 -14.58 39.91
N LYS A 88 14.09 -14.12 40.60
CA LYS A 88 12.87 -13.61 40.00
C LYS A 88 13.02 -12.14 39.67
N HIS A 89 12.80 -11.80 38.40
CA HIS A 89 12.78 -10.45 37.87
C HIS A 89 11.36 -10.10 37.43
N VAL A 90 10.92 -8.89 37.75
CA VAL A 90 9.60 -8.36 37.38
C VAL A 90 9.78 -7.03 36.69
N PHE A 91 9.28 -6.92 35.48
CA PHE A 91 9.30 -5.71 34.68
C PHE A 91 7.87 -5.21 34.48
N SER A 92 7.68 -3.90 34.49
CA SER A 92 6.36 -3.30 34.29
C SER A 92 6.44 -2.10 33.37
N THR A 93 5.59 -2.12 32.33
CA THR A 93 5.22 -0.97 31.51
C THR A 93 3.78 -0.55 31.83
N LYS A 94 3.22 0.38 31.09
CA LYS A 94 1.78 0.70 31.21
C LYS A 94 0.88 -0.40 30.65
N ALA A 95 1.38 -1.16 29.65
CA ALA A 95 0.59 -2.16 28.93
C ALA A 95 0.74 -3.58 29.49
N MET A 96 1.91 -3.90 30.08
CA MET A 96 2.19 -5.26 30.52
C MET A 96 3.02 -5.34 31.80
N ARG A 97 2.93 -6.48 32.48
CA ARG A 97 3.80 -6.91 33.54
C ARG A 97 4.44 -8.25 33.16
N LEU A 98 5.78 -8.26 33.00
CA LEU A 98 6.55 -9.44 32.64
C LEU A 98 7.28 -9.98 33.87
N GLU A 99 7.10 -11.26 34.18
CA GLU A 99 7.81 -12.00 35.23
C GLU A 99 8.76 -13.01 34.59
N PHE A 100 10.03 -12.96 34.97
CA PHE A 100 11.06 -13.90 34.53
C PHE A 100 11.77 -14.50 35.73
N ASP A 101 11.78 -15.85 35.83
CA ASP A 101 12.53 -16.60 36.83
C ASP A 101 13.83 -17.13 36.18
N HIS A 102 14.95 -16.48 36.42
CA HIS A 102 16.25 -16.82 35.83
C HIS A 102 16.76 -18.18 36.34
N ASP A 103 16.44 -19.22 35.61
CA ASP A 103 16.85 -20.61 35.89
C ASP A 103 18.09 -21.07 35.08
N GLY A 104 18.66 -20.17 34.25
CA GLY A 104 19.80 -20.44 33.36
C GLY A 104 19.44 -21.01 31.99
N PHE A 105 18.17 -21.28 31.73
CA PHE A 105 17.68 -21.83 30.47
C PHE A 105 17.07 -20.77 29.54
N PRO A 106 16.81 -21.11 28.27
CA PRO A 106 16.03 -20.30 27.36
C PRO A 106 14.64 -19.93 27.93
N PHE A 107 14.01 -18.89 27.40
CA PHE A 107 12.64 -18.56 27.76
C PHE A 107 11.70 -19.74 27.46
N GLY A 108 10.82 -20.05 28.40
CA GLY A 108 9.87 -21.15 28.31
C GLY A 108 8.65 -20.93 29.22
N GLN A 109 7.71 -21.86 29.16
CA GLN A 109 6.46 -21.78 29.92
C GLN A 109 6.64 -21.73 31.44
N ASN A 110 7.76 -22.28 31.96
CA ASN A 110 7.98 -22.41 33.40
C ASN A 110 8.74 -21.21 34.00
N ASN A 111 9.41 -20.40 33.16
CA ASN A 111 10.25 -19.31 33.64
C ASN A 111 9.84 -17.92 33.12
N LEU A 112 8.88 -17.83 32.18
CA LEU A 112 8.39 -16.57 31.62
C LEU A 112 6.87 -16.50 31.67
N ARG A 113 6.35 -15.40 32.24
CA ARG A 113 4.93 -15.08 32.26
C ARG A 113 4.73 -13.59 32.00
N VAL A 114 3.72 -13.27 31.20
CA VAL A 114 3.29 -11.89 31.00
C VAL A 114 1.83 -11.74 31.39
N THR A 115 1.48 -10.67 32.10
CA THR A 115 0.10 -10.30 32.41
C THR A 115 -0.22 -8.90 31.85
N PHE A 116 -1.45 -8.72 31.43
CA PHE A 116 -1.95 -7.48 30.83
C PHE A 116 -3.45 -7.32 31.08
N SER A 117 -3.97 -6.11 30.88
CA SER A 117 -5.41 -5.83 31.00
C SER A 117 -6.11 -5.95 29.66
N MET A 118 -7.27 -6.58 29.66
CA MET A 118 -8.17 -6.66 28.50
C MET A 118 -9.62 -6.70 28.97
N HIS A 119 -10.49 -5.82 28.44
CA HIS A 119 -11.88 -5.64 28.90
C HIS A 119 -11.99 -5.45 30.41
N GLY A 120 -11.04 -4.70 31.01
CA GLY A 120 -11.00 -4.45 32.45
C GLY A 120 -10.66 -5.67 33.32
N LYS A 121 -10.20 -6.79 32.71
CA LYS A 121 -9.78 -8.01 33.43
C LYS A 121 -8.30 -8.28 33.16
N GLU A 122 -7.61 -8.83 34.17
CA GLU A 122 -6.25 -9.32 33.99
C GLU A 122 -6.25 -10.62 33.15
N LYS A 123 -5.41 -10.65 32.14
CA LYS A 123 -5.10 -11.82 31.29
C LYS A 123 -3.65 -12.23 31.50
N GLY A 124 -3.38 -13.54 31.43
CA GLY A 124 -2.03 -14.07 31.44
C GLY A 124 -1.64 -14.64 30.10
N TRP A 125 -0.36 -14.60 29.79
CA TRP A 125 0.26 -15.25 28.65
C TRP A 125 1.54 -15.98 29.06
N CYS A 126 1.79 -17.13 28.44
CA CYS A 126 3.06 -17.84 28.48
C CYS A 126 3.46 -18.35 27.09
N LEU A 127 4.72 -18.70 26.89
CA LEU A 127 5.30 -19.00 25.57
C LEU A 127 4.64 -20.17 24.81
N THR A 128 3.91 -21.03 25.51
CA THR A 128 3.21 -22.19 24.92
C THR A 128 1.74 -21.94 24.64
N ASP A 129 1.24 -20.74 24.94
CA ASP A 129 -0.16 -20.41 24.67
C ASP A 129 -0.41 -20.36 23.18
N GLY A 130 -1.47 -21.04 22.74
CA GLY A 130 -1.97 -20.95 21.36
C GLY A 130 -2.86 -19.73 21.17
N GLN A 131 -2.99 -19.27 19.95
CA GLN A 131 -3.96 -18.25 19.56
C GLN A 131 -5.21 -18.88 18.95
N SER A 132 -6.38 -18.53 19.47
CA SER A 132 -7.67 -18.92 18.90
C SER A 132 -8.44 -17.75 18.29
N GLY A 133 -8.08 -16.53 18.67
CA GLY A 133 -8.75 -15.29 18.29
C GLY A 133 -8.03 -14.48 17.21
N ASN A 134 -7.05 -15.06 16.48
CA ASN A 134 -6.31 -14.34 15.44
C ASN A 134 -7.24 -13.87 14.31
N LEU A 135 -7.17 -12.59 13.96
CA LEU A 135 -8.03 -11.95 12.97
C LEU A 135 -7.51 -12.10 11.53
N LYS A 136 -6.53 -13.00 11.34
CA LYS A 136 -5.85 -13.30 10.07
C LYS A 136 -5.10 -12.09 9.51
N GLY A 137 -4.30 -12.32 8.49
CA GLY A 137 -3.45 -11.35 7.81
C GLY A 137 -3.55 -11.44 6.29
N ALA A 138 -2.41 -11.31 5.64
CA ALA A 138 -2.24 -11.41 4.20
C ALA A 138 -1.88 -12.85 3.78
N LEU A 139 -1.64 -13.03 2.49
CA LEU A 139 -1.02 -14.22 1.91
C LEU A 139 -0.16 -13.82 0.70
N CYS A 140 0.74 -14.70 0.31
CA CYS A 140 1.68 -14.42 -0.78
C CYS A 140 0.98 -14.39 -2.15
N THR A 141 0.17 -15.39 -2.46
CA THR A 141 -0.45 -15.51 -3.78
C THR A 141 -1.75 -16.33 -3.77
N VAL A 142 -2.62 -16.03 -4.73
CA VAL A 142 -3.83 -16.79 -5.06
C VAL A 142 -3.77 -17.36 -6.48
N ASP A 143 -2.57 -17.59 -7.02
CA ASP A 143 -2.39 -18.12 -8.38
C ASP A 143 -3.20 -19.41 -8.60
N GLY A 144 -4.07 -19.39 -9.61
CA GLY A 144 -4.94 -20.52 -9.97
C GLY A 144 -6.06 -20.82 -8.96
N ILE A 145 -6.25 -19.95 -7.97
CA ILE A 145 -7.27 -20.13 -6.93
C ILE A 145 -8.58 -19.47 -7.36
N GLY A 146 -9.69 -20.18 -7.16
CA GLY A 146 -11.04 -19.70 -7.48
C GLY A 146 -11.98 -19.60 -6.28
N GLY A 147 -11.46 -19.41 -5.09
CA GLY A 147 -12.26 -19.29 -3.88
C GLY A 147 -11.42 -19.15 -2.61
N PRO A 148 -12.00 -19.32 -1.43
CA PRO A 148 -11.32 -19.07 -0.16
C PRO A 148 -10.16 -20.06 0.08
N VAL A 149 -9.03 -19.52 0.52
CA VAL A 149 -7.86 -20.25 1.03
C VAL A 149 -7.47 -19.74 2.42
N GLU A 150 -6.68 -20.54 3.14
CA GLU A 150 -6.20 -20.13 4.45
C GLU A 150 -5.23 -18.94 4.33
N ARG A 151 -5.48 -17.89 5.12
CA ARG A 151 -4.61 -16.73 5.24
C ARG A 151 -3.60 -16.92 6.35
N GLU A 152 -2.44 -16.31 6.22
CA GLU A 152 -1.44 -16.25 7.29
C GLU A 152 -2.02 -15.54 8.52
N GLU A 153 -1.40 -15.76 9.68
CA GLU A 153 -1.77 -15.02 10.88
C GLU A 153 -1.36 -13.56 10.77
N GLY A 154 -2.24 -12.67 11.23
CA GLY A 154 -1.98 -11.24 11.37
C GLY A 154 -1.52 -10.87 12.77
N LEU A 155 -1.02 -9.63 12.93
CA LEU A 155 -0.64 -9.08 14.23
C LEU A 155 -1.82 -8.97 15.20
N LEU A 156 -3.03 -8.73 14.68
CA LEU A 156 -4.21 -8.45 15.50
C LEU A 156 -4.95 -9.73 15.89
N SER A 157 -5.30 -9.83 17.16
CA SER A 157 -5.98 -10.98 17.72
C SER A 157 -6.95 -10.56 18.82
N ARG A 158 -8.11 -11.21 18.91
CA ARG A 158 -9.03 -11.11 20.04
C ARG A 158 -8.46 -11.67 21.35
N ASP A 159 -7.31 -12.35 21.29
CA ASP A 159 -6.56 -12.79 22.47
C ASP A 159 -5.76 -11.65 23.11
N GLY A 160 -5.57 -10.52 22.42
CA GLY A 160 -4.92 -9.30 22.90
C GLY A 160 -3.41 -9.32 22.87
N TRP A 161 -2.80 -10.29 22.18
CA TRP A 161 -1.36 -10.44 22.01
C TRP A 161 -1.00 -11.12 20.70
N PHE A 162 0.25 -10.97 20.27
CA PHE A 162 0.83 -11.73 19.16
C PHE A 162 2.35 -11.92 19.34
N LEU A 163 2.88 -13.07 18.91
CA LEU A 163 4.30 -13.37 18.97
C LEU A 163 4.88 -13.56 17.58
N ILE A 164 5.78 -12.66 17.18
CA ILE A 164 6.58 -12.85 15.96
C ILE A 164 7.86 -13.58 16.33
N ASN A 165 8.07 -14.73 15.70
CA ASN A 165 9.26 -15.54 15.90
C ASN A 165 10.29 -15.25 14.81
N ASP A 166 11.34 -14.50 15.14
CA ASP A 166 12.45 -14.14 14.27
C ASP A 166 13.67 -15.07 14.45
N THR A 167 13.51 -16.15 15.26
CA THR A 167 14.55 -17.12 15.54
C THR A 167 15.04 -17.78 14.26
N GLY A 168 16.37 -17.81 14.06
CA GLY A 168 17.00 -18.47 12.90
C GLY A 168 16.78 -17.76 11.55
N LYS A 169 16.08 -16.63 11.52
CA LYS A 169 15.99 -15.84 10.29
C LYS A 169 17.34 -15.27 9.92
N ASP A 170 17.62 -15.21 8.62
CA ASP A 170 18.88 -14.68 8.10
C ASP A 170 19.09 -13.22 8.51
N VAL A 171 20.34 -12.86 8.73
CA VAL A 171 20.71 -11.48 9.04
C VAL A 171 21.04 -10.72 7.77
N TYR A 172 20.59 -9.47 7.76
CA TYR A 172 20.79 -8.53 6.66
C TYR A 172 21.86 -7.50 7.02
N LYS A 173 22.94 -7.49 6.24
CA LYS A 173 24.04 -6.57 6.47
C LYS A 173 24.75 -6.20 5.16
N ASN A 174 24.96 -4.91 4.92
CA ASN A 174 25.69 -4.40 3.76
C ASN A 174 25.13 -4.90 2.40
N GLY A 175 23.82 -4.97 2.26
CA GLY A 175 23.16 -5.40 1.02
C GLY A 175 23.22 -6.91 0.78
N LYS A 176 23.52 -7.70 1.80
CA LYS A 176 23.63 -9.15 1.72
C LYS A 176 22.91 -9.83 2.87
N LEU A 177 22.25 -10.94 2.55
CA LEU A 177 21.73 -11.89 3.54
C LEU A 177 22.82 -12.93 3.90
N SER A 178 22.82 -13.36 5.14
CA SER A 178 23.67 -14.45 5.62
C SER A 178 23.00 -15.20 6.75
N PHE A 179 23.37 -16.48 6.94
CA PHE A 179 22.87 -17.26 8.06
C PHE A 179 23.16 -16.58 9.40
N ARG A 180 22.17 -16.60 10.27
CA ARG A 180 22.30 -16.14 11.65
C ARG A 180 23.26 -17.07 12.42
N ASP A 181 24.04 -16.51 13.36
CA ASP A 181 24.87 -17.28 14.26
C ASP A 181 24.01 -18.26 15.09
N ARG A 182 24.41 -19.55 15.11
CA ARG A 182 23.72 -20.63 15.82
C ARG A 182 23.74 -20.47 17.34
N ASN A 183 24.63 -19.63 17.89
CA ASN A 183 24.61 -19.29 19.30
C ASN A 183 23.45 -18.40 19.71
N HIS A 184 22.82 -17.68 18.77
CA HIS A 184 21.62 -16.93 19.00
C HIS A 184 20.39 -17.84 18.81
N VAL A 185 19.90 -18.37 19.92
CA VAL A 185 19.00 -19.54 19.97
C VAL A 185 17.53 -19.15 19.94
N GLN A 186 17.17 -17.98 20.53
CA GLN A 186 15.82 -17.44 20.54
C GLN A 186 15.85 -15.95 20.20
N ASP A 187 14.88 -15.51 19.42
CA ASP A 187 14.61 -14.11 19.10
C ASP A 187 13.11 -13.93 18.83
N PHE A 188 12.41 -13.47 19.85
CA PHE A 188 10.96 -13.31 19.83
C PHE A 188 10.58 -11.86 20.01
N TYR A 189 9.56 -11.41 19.30
CA TYR A 189 8.92 -10.09 19.46
C TYR A 189 7.50 -10.32 19.93
N LEU A 190 7.25 -10.09 21.22
CA LEU A 190 5.94 -10.24 21.84
C LEU A 190 5.23 -8.89 21.89
N PHE A 191 4.13 -8.79 21.14
CA PHE A 191 3.20 -7.68 21.18
C PHE A 191 2.09 -7.98 22.18
N VAL A 192 1.81 -7.05 23.08
CA VAL A 192 0.76 -7.17 24.09
C VAL A 192 -0.05 -5.87 24.10
N TYR A 193 -1.29 -5.90 23.65
CA TYR A 193 -2.06 -4.70 23.35
C TYR A 193 -3.51 -4.76 23.87
N GLY A 194 -3.98 -5.92 24.36
CA GLY A 194 -5.39 -6.07 24.74
C GLY A 194 -6.31 -5.84 23.53
N THR A 195 -7.11 -4.79 23.57
CA THR A 195 -7.98 -4.36 22.47
C THR A 195 -7.45 -3.12 21.73
N ASP A 196 -6.28 -2.60 22.10
CA ASP A 196 -5.67 -1.45 21.44
C ASP A 196 -4.92 -1.87 20.15
N TYR A 197 -5.68 -2.23 19.12
CA TYR A 197 -5.15 -2.67 17.84
C TYR A 197 -4.31 -1.59 17.14
N LYS A 198 -4.64 -0.30 17.33
CA LYS A 198 -3.88 0.82 16.77
C LYS A 198 -2.49 0.91 17.39
N ALA A 199 -2.37 0.70 18.70
CA ALA A 199 -1.08 0.63 19.37
C ALA A 199 -0.24 -0.57 18.92
N ALA A 200 -0.85 -1.72 18.64
CA ALA A 200 -0.17 -2.87 18.08
C ALA A 200 0.45 -2.57 16.72
N LEU A 201 -0.33 -2.03 15.78
CA LEU A 201 0.12 -1.64 14.45
C LEU A 201 1.21 -0.57 14.52
N LYS A 202 1.06 0.45 15.38
CA LYS A 202 2.08 1.47 15.60
C LYS A 202 3.38 0.89 16.15
N SER A 203 3.29 -0.12 17.03
CA SER A 203 4.45 -0.82 17.58
C SER A 203 5.19 -1.67 16.54
N LEU A 204 4.49 -2.14 15.49
CA LEU A 204 5.13 -2.81 14.35
C LEU A 204 6.16 -1.90 13.67
N ALA A 205 5.82 -0.62 13.45
CA ALA A 205 6.76 0.34 12.87
C ALA A 205 7.99 0.58 13.76
N ALA A 206 7.88 0.45 15.07
CA ALA A 206 9.00 0.66 15.98
C ALA A 206 10.10 -0.41 15.84
N VAL A 207 9.80 -1.57 15.27
CA VAL A 207 10.77 -2.66 15.01
C VAL A 207 11.04 -2.85 13.53
N SER A 208 10.04 -2.68 12.69
CA SER A 208 10.12 -2.99 11.27
C SER A 208 10.14 -1.77 10.35
N GLY A 209 10.04 -0.55 10.89
CA GLY A 209 9.86 0.68 10.12
C GLY A 209 8.42 0.90 9.67
N PRO A 210 8.05 2.12 9.28
CA PRO A 210 6.71 2.43 8.79
C PRO A 210 6.50 1.91 7.37
N ALA A 211 5.23 1.73 6.97
CA ALA A 211 4.86 1.63 5.57
C ALA A 211 5.19 2.96 4.88
N PRO A 212 5.99 2.99 3.80
CA PRO A 212 6.41 4.25 3.19
C PRO A 212 5.27 4.91 2.41
N MET A 213 5.38 6.23 2.22
CA MET A 213 4.57 6.91 1.22
C MET A 213 4.91 6.39 -0.17
N THR A 214 3.89 5.96 -0.90
CA THR A 214 4.03 5.53 -2.29
C THR A 214 4.06 6.72 -3.26
N ARG A 215 4.44 6.51 -4.52
CA ARG A 215 4.24 7.51 -5.57
C ARG A 215 2.74 7.67 -5.81
N LYS A 216 2.25 8.92 -5.85
CA LYS A 216 0.80 9.22 -5.85
C LYS A 216 0.05 8.52 -7.00
N TYR A 217 0.65 8.44 -8.19
CA TYR A 217 0.01 7.87 -9.37
C TYR A 217 -0.24 6.35 -9.27
N VAL A 218 0.42 5.63 -8.35
CA VAL A 218 0.13 4.20 -8.15
C VAL A 218 -1.28 3.96 -7.58
N HIS A 219 -1.89 5.00 -6.99
CA HIS A 219 -3.27 4.93 -6.50
C HIS A 219 -4.32 5.28 -7.57
N GLY A 220 -3.89 5.56 -8.79
CA GLY A 220 -4.74 5.84 -9.94
C GLY A 220 -5.32 4.58 -10.59
N ALA A 221 -5.70 4.73 -11.86
CA ALA A 221 -6.20 3.67 -12.71
C ALA A 221 -5.08 3.05 -13.53
N TRP A 222 -5.03 1.72 -13.56
CA TRP A 222 -4.04 0.96 -14.30
C TRP A 222 -4.71 0.08 -15.33
N TYR A 223 -4.13 -0.01 -16.54
CA TYR A 223 -4.45 -1.05 -17.51
C TYR A 223 -3.29 -2.01 -17.66
N CYS A 224 -3.58 -3.29 -17.55
CA CYS A 224 -2.68 -4.40 -17.79
C CYS A 224 -3.45 -5.52 -18.49
N ARG A 225 -2.77 -6.24 -19.37
CA ARG A 225 -3.26 -7.49 -19.95
C ARG A 225 -2.08 -8.26 -20.52
N TRP A 226 -2.02 -9.54 -20.27
CA TRP A 226 -1.11 -10.41 -21.00
C TRP A 226 -1.60 -10.58 -22.44
N TRP A 227 -1.05 -9.77 -23.34
CA TRP A 227 -1.39 -9.76 -24.75
C TRP A 227 -0.26 -9.18 -25.58
N PRO A 228 0.05 -9.76 -26.80
CA PRO A 228 1.14 -9.24 -27.64
C PRO A 228 0.76 -7.93 -28.34
N TYR A 229 0.54 -6.88 -27.59
CA TYR A 229 0.21 -5.56 -28.12
C TYR A 229 1.35 -4.95 -28.94
N THR A 230 0.99 -4.40 -30.12
CA THR A 230 1.87 -3.53 -30.89
C THR A 230 1.91 -2.13 -30.27
N ALA A 231 2.88 -1.31 -30.73
CA ALA A 231 2.94 0.09 -30.34
C ALA A 231 1.65 0.86 -30.70
N ASP A 232 1.00 0.51 -31.82
CA ASP A 232 -0.24 1.15 -32.24
C ASP A 232 -1.43 0.69 -31.40
N ASP A 233 -1.50 -0.60 -31.03
CA ASP A 233 -2.50 -1.09 -30.09
C ASP A 233 -2.42 -0.37 -28.72
N TYR A 234 -1.21 -0.12 -28.20
CA TYR A 234 -1.04 0.66 -26.98
C TYR A 234 -1.51 2.11 -27.13
N ARG A 235 -1.32 2.73 -28.30
CA ARG A 235 -1.85 4.07 -28.61
C ARG A 235 -3.37 4.06 -28.66
N GLU A 236 -3.96 3.04 -29.30
CA GLU A 236 -5.41 2.85 -29.37
C GLU A 236 -6.02 2.63 -27.97
N LEU A 237 -5.34 1.91 -27.10
CA LEU A 237 -5.78 1.76 -25.71
C LEU A 237 -5.85 3.11 -25.00
N VAL A 238 -4.78 3.92 -25.05
CA VAL A 238 -4.78 5.24 -24.42
C VAL A 238 -5.84 6.16 -25.02
N ALA A 239 -6.03 6.12 -26.34
CA ALA A 239 -7.09 6.87 -27.04
C ALA A 239 -8.48 6.40 -26.61
N GLY A 240 -8.72 5.09 -26.54
CA GLY A 240 -10.00 4.53 -26.11
C GLY A 240 -10.38 4.91 -24.67
N TYR A 241 -9.43 4.92 -23.73
CA TYR A 241 -9.70 5.44 -22.38
C TYR A 241 -10.17 6.90 -22.41
N HIS A 242 -9.54 7.74 -23.23
CA HIS A 242 -9.96 9.13 -23.43
C HIS A 242 -11.36 9.23 -24.08
N GLU A 243 -11.57 8.52 -25.19
CA GLU A 243 -12.82 8.58 -25.98
C GLU A 243 -14.03 8.11 -25.18
N HIS A 244 -13.85 7.07 -24.35
CA HIS A 244 -14.89 6.54 -23.47
C HIS A 244 -14.96 7.24 -22.10
N ASN A 245 -14.16 8.30 -21.92
CA ASN A 245 -14.12 9.12 -20.71
C ASN A 245 -13.78 8.31 -19.43
N PHE A 246 -12.75 7.46 -19.51
CA PHE A 246 -12.16 6.77 -18.38
C PHE A 246 -10.77 7.35 -18.06
N PRO A 247 -10.42 7.56 -16.80
CA PRO A 247 -9.05 7.93 -16.42
C PRO A 247 -8.10 6.76 -16.58
N LEU A 248 -6.83 7.08 -16.88
CA LEU A 248 -5.73 6.12 -16.97
C LEU A 248 -4.43 6.77 -16.49
N ASP A 249 -3.81 6.25 -15.45
CA ASP A 249 -2.55 6.77 -14.91
C ASP A 249 -1.36 5.88 -15.25
N ILE A 250 -1.56 4.56 -15.31
CA ILE A 250 -0.49 3.58 -15.59
C ILE A 250 -0.91 2.62 -16.70
N MET A 251 0.01 2.46 -17.66
CA MET A 251 -0.02 1.41 -18.67
C MET A 251 1.05 0.38 -18.34
N VAL A 252 0.65 -0.87 -18.12
CA VAL A 252 1.59 -1.97 -17.89
C VAL A 252 1.82 -2.69 -19.19
N PHE A 253 3.10 -2.81 -19.59
CA PHE A 253 3.49 -3.70 -20.67
C PHE A 253 3.82 -5.05 -20.06
N ASP A 254 3.00 -6.04 -20.37
CA ASP A 254 3.18 -7.41 -19.91
C ASP A 254 4.27 -8.11 -20.74
N MET A 255 4.65 -9.33 -20.39
CA MET A 255 5.88 -9.99 -20.83
C MET A 255 6.11 -10.06 -22.34
N ASP A 256 5.14 -9.70 -23.20
CA ASP A 256 5.34 -9.60 -24.65
C ASP A 256 6.15 -8.36 -25.09
N TRP A 257 6.47 -7.43 -24.18
CA TRP A 257 7.35 -6.31 -24.46
C TRP A 257 8.77 -6.75 -24.81
N HIS A 258 9.21 -7.92 -24.30
CA HIS A 258 10.52 -8.49 -24.59
C HIS A 258 10.44 -9.66 -25.58
N LYS A 259 11.57 -10.00 -26.19
CA LYS A 259 11.71 -11.16 -27.06
C LYS A 259 11.44 -12.44 -26.25
N LYS A 260 10.57 -13.30 -26.75
CA LYS A 260 10.27 -14.62 -26.19
C LYS A 260 10.90 -15.69 -27.04
N VAL A 261 11.68 -16.58 -26.43
CA VAL A 261 12.35 -17.69 -27.13
C VAL A 261 11.79 -19.00 -26.55
N TYR A 262 10.61 -19.38 -27.03
CA TYR A 262 9.90 -20.54 -26.51
C TYR A 262 10.54 -21.88 -26.89
N ASP A 263 11.14 -21.96 -28.10
CA ASP A 263 11.58 -23.25 -28.68
C ASP A 263 13.07 -23.54 -28.53
N GLN A 264 13.90 -22.54 -28.26
CA GLN A 264 15.36 -22.68 -28.30
C GLN A 264 16.06 -22.27 -27.01
N GLY A 265 15.33 -21.66 -26.05
CA GLY A 265 15.92 -21.10 -24.84
C GLY A 265 16.43 -22.18 -23.88
N THR A 266 17.55 -21.91 -23.24
CA THR A 266 17.94 -22.51 -21.98
C THR A 266 16.97 -21.98 -20.92
N GLY A 267 16.77 -22.62 -19.80
CA GLY A 267 15.87 -22.17 -18.75
C GLY A 267 14.95 -23.27 -18.27
N HIS A 268 14.23 -22.98 -17.20
CA HIS A 268 13.34 -23.96 -16.60
C HIS A 268 12.19 -24.29 -17.57
N ALA A 269 11.90 -25.58 -17.77
CA ALA A 269 10.95 -26.03 -18.79
C ALA A 269 9.55 -25.41 -18.67
N PHE A 270 9.08 -25.14 -17.45
CA PHE A 270 7.76 -24.54 -17.19
C PHE A 270 7.70 -23.05 -17.51
N THR A 271 8.78 -22.31 -17.23
CA THR A 271 8.84 -20.83 -17.35
C THR A 271 9.69 -20.37 -18.54
N ARG A 272 9.98 -21.30 -19.48
CA ARG A 272 10.78 -20.96 -20.65
C ARG A 272 10.17 -19.82 -21.45
N GLY A 273 10.96 -18.79 -21.72
CA GLY A 273 10.55 -17.58 -22.42
C GLY A 273 9.86 -16.50 -21.54
N TRP A 274 9.69 -16.74 -20.24
CA TRP A 274 9.18 -15.72 -19.33
C TRP A 274 10.27 -14.72 -18.95
N SER A 275 11.52 -15.16 -18.73
CA SER A 275 12.67 -14.25 -18.57
C SER A 275 13.13 -13.71 -19.91
N GLY A 276 13.36 -12.41 -20.00
CA GLY A 276 13.91 -11.74 -21.17
C GLY A 276 14.00 -10.23 -20.95
N TYR A 277 15.04 -9.60 -21.53
CA TYR A 277 15.36 -8.19 -21.29
C TYR A 277 15.71 -7.42 -22.59
N SER A 278 15.40 -8.01 -23.73
CA SER A 278 15.57 -7.38 -25.02
C SER A 278 14.23 -7.01 -25.62
N TRP A 279 14.05 -5.74 -26.00
CA TRP A 279 12.80 -5.27 -26.58
C TRP A 279 12.36 -6.09 -27.79
N ASN A 280 11.11 -6.49 -27.82
CA ASN A 280 10.45 -7.05 -28.98
C ASN A 280 10.14 -5.95 -29.99
N ARG A 281 11.13 -5.65 -30.84
CA ARG A 281 11.02 -4.56 -31.81
C ARG A 281 10.11 -4.88 -33.01
N GLU A 282 9.63 -6.09 -33.12
CA GLU A 282 8.57 -6.45 -34.07
C GLU A 282 7.22 -5.86 -33.61
N LEU A 283 6.94 -5.91 -32.31
CA LEU A 283 5.73 -5.32 -31.70
C LEU A 283 5.94 -3.83 -31.39
N ILE A 284 7.09 -3.46 -30.83
CA ILE A 284 7.41 -2.09 -30.39
C ILE A 284 8.71 -1.63 -31.05
N PRO A 285 8.65 -1.12 -32.30
CA PRO A 285 9.87 -0.73 -33.05
C PRO A 285 10.69 0.37 -32.39
N ASP A 286 10.03 1.36 -31.76
CA ASP A 286 10.64 2.46 -31.01
C ASP A 286 10.07 2.55 -29.59
N PRO A 287 10.57 1.74 -28.65
CA PRO A 287 10.06 1.77 -27.28
C PRO A 287 10.35 3.10 -26.58
N ALA A 288 11.50 3.72 -26.83
CA ALA A 288 11.84 5.00 -26.22
C ALA A 288 10.89 6.13 -26.67
N GLY A 289 10.52 6.13 -27.96
CA GLY A 289 9.53 7.05 -28.51
C GLY A 289 8.15 6.85 -27.90
N LEU A 290 7.69 5.61 -27.83
CA LEU A 290 6.40 5.24 -27.25
C LEU A 290 6.28 5.63 -25.75
N ILE A 291 7.31 5.30 -24.96
CA ILE A 291 7.35 5.64 -23.52
C ILE A 291 7.33 7.16 -23.33
N ARG A 292 8.08 7.91 -24.15
CA ARG A 292 8.07 9.38 -24.11
C ARG A 292 6.71 9.94 -24.48
N GLU A 293 6.06 9.43 -25.53
CA GLU A 293 4.71 9.82 -25.93
C GLU A 293 3.69 9.65 -24.78
N PHE A 294 3.79 8.56 -24.05
CA PHE A 294 2.89 8.31 -22.90
C PHE A 294 3.22 9.21 -21.72
N LYS A 295 4.50 9.42 -21.44
CA LYS A 295 4.93 10.36 -20.40
C LYS A 295 4.46 11.80 -20.68
N ASP A 296 4.49 12.23 -21.93
CA ASP A 296 3.99 13.55 -22.35
C ASP A 296 2.47 13.70 -22.17
N LYS A 297 1.75 12.56 -22.03
CA LYS A 297 0.33 12.48 -21.69
C LYS A 297 0.09 12.17 -20.20
N ASP A 298 1.11 12.24 -19.34
CA ASP A 298 1.08 11.85 -17.93
C ASP A 298 0.61 10.39 -17.71
N VAL A 299 0.87 9.49 -18.65
CA VAL A 299 0.67 8.04 -18.50
C VAL A 299 2.03 7.40 -18.21
N TYR A 300 2.11 6.74 -17.05
CA TYR A 300 3.34 6.07 -16.62
C TYR A 300 3.40 4.64 -17.15
N VAL A 301 4.56 4.23 -17.68
CA VAL A 301 4.78 2.87 -18.18
C VAL A 301 5.48 2.03 -17.13
N VAL A 302 4.96 0.82 -16.88
CA VAL A 302 5.52 -0.22 -16.01
C VAL A 302 5.77 -1.46 -16.85
N LEU A 303 6.89 -2.14 -16.64
CA LEU A 303 7.23 -3.38 -17.33
C LEU A 303 7.10 -4.58 -16.38
N ASN A 304 6.47 -5.65 -16.86
CA ASN A 304 6.46 -6.96 -16.22
C ASN A 304 7.82 -7.66 -16.43
N GLU A 305 8.27 -8.42 -15.43
CA GLU A 305 9.45 -9.28 -15.55
C GLU A 305 9.39 -10.53 -14.68
N HIS A 306 10.06 -11.58 -15.16
CA HIS A 306 10.27 -12.85 -14.46
C HIS A 306 11.78 -13.15 -14.44
N PRO A 307 12.54 -12.75 -13.38
CA PRO A 307 14.00 -12.73 -13.42
C PRO A 307 14.67 -14.09 -13.20
N HIS A 308 13.95 -15.17 -12.93
CA HIS A 308 14.46 -16.44 -12.44
C HIS A 308 15.56 -17.09 -13.29
N ASP A 309 15.54 -16.91 -14.62
CA ASP A 309 16.58 -17.44 -15.51
C ASP A 309 17.75 -16.43 -15.74
N GLY A 310 17.66 -15.23 -15.15
CA GLY A 310 18.62 -14.15 -15.38
C GLY A 310 18.58 -13.64 -16.82
N LEU A 311 19.68 -12.97 -17.25
CA LEU A 311 19.85 -12.65 -18.66
C LEU A 311 20.17 -13.91 -19.46
N ARG A 312 19.59 -14.01 -20.63
CA ARG A 312 19.67 -15.17 -21.50
C ARG A 312 20.65 -14.93 -22.66
N PRO A 313 21.24 -15.98 -23.25
CA PRO A 313 22.11 -15.85 -24.45
C PRO A 313 21.44 -15.09 -25.60
N GLU A 314 20.11 -15.15 -25.67
CA GLU A 314 19.28 -14.49 -26.68
C GLU A 314 19.09 -12.98 -26.41
N ASP A 315 19.40 -12.51 -25.19
CA ASP A 315 19.32 -11.10 -24.84
C ASP A 315 20.48 -10.30 -25.44
N ASP A 316 20.16 -9.13 -25.97
CA ASP A 316 21.14 -8.25 -26.62
C ASP A 316 22.27 -7.83 -25.65
N ALA A 317 21.98 -7.69 -24.36
CA ALA A 317 22.94 -7.34 -23.32
C ALA A 317 23.75 -8.54 -22.77
N TYR A 318 23.38 -9.78 -23.09
CA TYR A 318 24.01 -10.98 -22.54
C TYR A 318 25.54 -11.06 -22.75
N PRO A 319 26.09 -10.80 -23.94
CA PRO A 319 27.55 -10.89 -24.13
C PRO A 319 28.34 -9.94 -23.22
N ALA A 320 27.80 -8.78 -22.93
CA ALA A 320 28.43 -7.80 -22.03
C ALA A 320 28.26 -8.21 -20.55
N PHE A 321 27.09 -8.72 -20.20
CA PHE A 321 26.79 -9.24 -18.87
C PHE A 321 27.68 -10.44 -18.52
N ALA A 322 27.74 -11.45 -19.38
CA ALA A 322 28.55 -12.65 -19.17
C ALA A 322 30.05 -12.31 -19.01
N ARG A 323 30.58 -11.40 -19.82
CA ARG A 323 31.96 -10.91 -19.65
C ARG A 323 32.19 -10.19 -18.32
N ALA A 324 31.21 -9.42 -17.86
CA ALA A 324 31.30 -8.69 -16.58
C ALA A 324 31.27 -9.62 -15.35
N LEU A 325 30.54 -10.72 -15.45
CA LEU A 325 30.50 -11.74 -14.40
C LEU A 325 31.72 -12.65 -14.38
N GLY A 326 32.32 -12.90 -15.52
CA GLY A 326 33.41 -13.86 -15.68
C GLY A 326 32.96 -15.33 -15.65
N ALA A 327 33.89 -16.25 -15.89
CA ALA A 327 33.60 -17.68 -16.05
C ALA A 327 33.02 -18.36 -14.79
N SER A 328 33.26 -17.82 -13.61
CA SER A 328 32.79 -18.41 -12.34
C SER A 328 31.25 -18.37 -12.16
N TYR A 329 30.58 -17.51 -12.91
CA TYR A 329 29.12 -17.34 -12.86
C TYR A 329 28.37 -18.04 -14.01
N THR A 330 29.08 -18.83 -14.82
CA THR A 330 28.48 -19.52 -15.96
C THR A 330 28.43 -21.02 -15.71
N SER A 331 27.25 -21.61 -15.89
CA SER A 331 27.07 -23.05 -16.00
C SER A 331 26.65 -23.34 -17.43
N GLU A 332 27.40 -24.18 -18.14
CA GLU A 332 27.12 -24.51 -19.54
C GLU A 332 26.98 -23.29 -20.48
N GLY A 333 27.66 -22.19 -20.14
CA GLY A 333 27.60 -20.93 -20.92
C GLY A 333 26.46 -19.99 -20.52
N VAL A 334 25.62 -20.34 -19.55
CA VAL A 334 24.50 -19.50 -19.08
C VAL A 334 24.75 -19.10 -17.61
N PRO A 335 24.79 -17.79 -17.28
CA PRO A 335 24.86 -17.34 -15.90
C PRO A 335 23.61 -17.80 -15.13
N VAL A 336 23.83 -18.39 -13.95
CA VAL A 336 22.75 -18.77 -13.05
C VAL A 336 22.25 -17.54 -12.30
N PHE A 337 20.94 -17.35 -12.18
CA PHE A 337 20.37 -16.27 -11.37
C PHE A 337 20.74 -16.45 -9.89
N ASP A 338 21.42 -15.46 -9.30
CA ASP A 338 21.90 -15.50 -7.92
C ASP A 338 21.59 -14.19 -7.18
N ALA A 339 20.37 -14.12 -6.64
CA ALA A 339 19.94 -12.97 -5.85
C ALA A 339 20.70 -12.81 -4.52
N GLY A 340 21.43 -13.85 -4.08
CA GLY A 340 22.25 -13.83 -2.85
C GLY A 340 23.63 -13.21 -3.05
N ASP A 341 24.09 -13.04 -4.29
CA ASP A 341 25.37 -12.42 -4.58
C ASP A 341 25.21 -10.94 -5.00
N PRO A 342 25.66 -9.98 -4.16
CA PRO A 342 25.58 -8.55 -4.51
C PRO A 342 26.37 -8.18 -5.76
N PHE A 343 27.42 -8.92 -6.11
CA PHE A 343 28.18 -8.68 -7.34
C PHE A 343 27.36 -9.08 -8.57
N TYR A 344 26.70 -10.25 -8.51
CA TYR A 344 25.77 -10.70 -9.54
C TYR A 344 24.62 -9.68 -9.73
N MET A 345 23.92 -9.36 -8.66
CA MET A 345 22.76 -8.47 -8.69
C MET A 345 23.10 -7.06 -9.21
N LYS A 346 24.27 -6.53 -8.86
CA LYS A 346 24.74 -5.25 -9.40
C LYS A 346 24.86 -5.28 -10.93
N HIS A 347 25.38 -6.36 -11.49
CA HIS A 347 25.54 -6.51 -12.93
C HIS A 347 24.21 -6.86 -13.60
N PHE A 348 23.39 -7.69 -12.95
CA PHE A 348 22.04 -7.99 -13.42
C PHE A 348 21.20 -6.71 -13.57
N MET A 349 21.07 -5.89 -12.51
CA MET A 349 20.35 -4.61 -12.57
C MET A 349 20.90 -3.67 -13.64
N LYS A 350 22.20 -3.68 -13.88
CA LYS A 350 22.82 -2.86 -14.92
C LYS A 350 22.46 -3.31 -16.34
N TYR A 351 22.54 -4.61 -16.62
CA TYR A 351 22.41 -5.11 -17.97
C TYR A 351 20.99 -5.53 -18.34
N ALA A 352 20.18 -5.91 -17.36
CA ALA A 352 18.77 -6.24 -17.55
C ALA A 352 17.87 -4.98 -17.58
N HIS A 353 18.11 -4.02 -16.68
CA HIS A 353 17.14 -2.94 -16.44
C HIS A 353 17.55 -1.57 -16.98
N GLN A 354 18.85 -1.23 -17.00
CA GLN A 354 19.29 0.15 -17.26
C GLN A 354 18.84 0.70 -18.62
N GLU A 355 18.69 -0.14 -19.64
CA GLU A 355 18.19 0.31 -20.95
C GLU A 355 16.77 0.84 -20.83
N ALA A 356 15.84 0.04 -20.31
CA ALA A 356 14.43 0.42 -20.13
C ALA A 356 14.28 1.59 -19.14
N ASP A 357 15.04 1.58 -18.04
CA ASP A 357 15.06 2.70 -17.09
C ASP A 357 15.47 4.02 -17.73
N SER A 358 16.46 3.99 -18.64
CA SER A 358 16.92 5.18 -19.38
C SER A 358 15.87 5.72 -20.35
N MET A 359 14.94 4.87 -20.81
CA MET A 359 13.82 5.27 -21.65
C MET A 359 12.71 5.97 -20.83
N GLY A 360 12.70 5.80 -19.50
CA GLY A 360 11.83 6.51 -18.58
C GLY A 360 10.65 5.71 -18.08
N ILE A 361 10.75 4.38 -17.99
CA ILE A 361 9.75 3.57 -17.28
C ILE A 361 9.65 3.99 -15.81
N ALA A 362 8.49 3.80 -15.21
CA ALA A 362 8.22 4.22 -13.84
C ALA A 362 8.90 3.29 -12.82
N PHE A 363 8.64 2.01 -12.91
CA PHE A 363 9.18 0.95 -12.07
C PHE A 363 8.93 -0.41 -12.73
N TRP A 364 9.39 -1.49 -12.06
CA TRP A 364 9.27 -2.86 -12.54
C TRP A 364 8.17 -3.60 -11.78
N TRP A 365 7.44 -4.45 -12.49
CA TRP A 365 6.54 -5.44 -11.91
C TRP A 365 7.28 -6.78 -11.84
N LEU A 366 7.72 -7.14 -10.64
CA LEU A 366 8.34 -8.42 -10.34
C LEU A 366 7.26 -9.50 -10.20
N ASP A 367 7.03 -10.24 -11.25
CA ASP A 367 6.07 -11.33 -11.30
C ASP A 367 6.80 -12.67 -11.12
N TRP A 368 7.04 -13.04 -9.86
CA TRP A 368 7.82 -14.22 -9.50
C TRP A 368 6.90 -15.37 -9.11
N GLN A 369 6.88 -16.46 -9.92
CA GLN A 369 6.09 -17.67 -9.69
C GLN A 369 6.97 -18.93 -9.59
N GLN A 370 8.28 -18.79 -9.39
CA GLN A 370 9.26 -19.86 -9.57
C GLN A 370 9.85 -20.38 -8.25
N ASP A 371 9.26 -20.07 -7.10
CA ASP A 371 9.73 -20.51 -5.78
C ASP A 371 9.81 -22.04 -5.65
N TYR A 372 9.02 -22.79 -6.42
CA TYR A 372 9.10 -24.24 -6.44
C TYR A 372 10.38 -24.76 -7.12
N ALA A 373 10.93 -24.03 -8.08
CA ALA A 373 12.18 -24.38 -8.78
C ALA A 373 13.41 -23.85 -8.03
N TYR A 374 13.31 -22.64 -7.48
CA TYR A 374 14.36 -21.95 -6.75
C TYR A 374 13.81 -21.38 -5.44
N PRO A 375 13.51 -22.23 -4.45
CA PRO A 375 12.73 -21.81 -3.28
C PRO A 375 13.46 -20.82 -2.38
N LEU A 376 14.80 -20.90 -2.32
CA LEU A 376 15.60 -20.10 -1.39
C LEU A 376 16.69 -19.30 -2.12
N VAL A 377 16.94 -18.10 -1.62
CA VAL A 377 18.11 -17.30 -2.00
C VAL A 377 19.37 -18.09 -1.63
N ARG A 378 20.28 -18.21 -2.59
CA ARG A 378 21.48 -19.05 -2.46
C ARG A 378 22.31 -18.68 -1.22
N GLY A 379 22.65 -19.67 -0.40
CA GLY A 379 23.44 -19.49 0.82
C GLY A 379 22.66 -18.86 1.98
N THR A 380 21.32 -18.97 1.96
CA THR A 380 20.44 -18.44 3.00
C THR A 380 19.28 -19.40 3.28
N SER A 381 18.44 -19.09 4.26
CA SER A 381 17.16 -19.76 4.54
C SER A 381 15.95 -18.92 4.07
N THR A 382 16.19 -17.79 3.43
CA THR A 382 15.19 -16.83 3.01
C THR A 382 14.64 -17.17 1.63
N LYS A 383 13.31 -17.06 1.46
CA LYS A 383 12.64 -17.16 0.15
C LYS A 383 13.00 -15.95 -0.73
N HIS A 384 12.81 -16.10 -2.05
CA HIS A 384 13.15 -15.03 -2.99
C HIS A 384 12.28 -13.79 -2.84
N PHE A 385 10.95 -13.92 -2.67
CA PHE A 385 10.04 -12.77 -2.61
C PHE A 385 10.46 -11.67 -1.64
N PRO A 386 10.59 -11.91 -0.33
CA PRO A 386 10.92 -10.84 0.60
C PRO A 386 12.29 -10.20 0.30
N TRP A 387 13.22 -10.96 -0.27
CA TRP A 387 14.54 -10.46 -0.63
C TRP A 387 14.55 -9.67 -1.94
N LEU A 388 13.86 -10.15 -2.97
CA LEU A 388 13.74 -9.44 -4.24
C LEU A 388 12.92 -8.15 -4.06
N ASN A 389 11.86 -8.16 -3.25
CA ASN A 389 11.09 -6.95 -2.94
C ASN A 389 11.98 -5.86 -2.31
N GLU A 390 12.84 -6.23 -1.36
CA GLU A 390 13.85 -5.31 -0.78
C GLU A 390 14.80 -4.76 -1.86
N ILE A 391 15.33 -5.62 -2.74
CA ILE A 391 16.26 -5.20 -3.80
C ILE A 391 15.57 -4.25 -4.79
N TYR A 392 14.42 -4.63 -5.33
CA TYR A 392 13.74 -3.89 -6.39
C TYR A 392 13.18 -2.56 -5.89
N TYR A 393 12.62 -2.55 -4.69
CA TYR A 393 12.16 -1.33 -4.05
C TYR A 393 13.30 -0.31 -3.90
N ASN A 394 14.45 -0.75 -3.36
CA ASN A 394 15.63 0.10 -3.19
C ASN A 394 16.23 0.52 -4.54
N TYR A 395 16.27 -0.37 -5.53
CA TYR A 395 16.76 -0.06 -6.88
C TYR A 395 15.94 1.04 -7.56
N SER A 396 14.63 1.07 -7.35
CA SER A 396 13.74 2.06 -7.95
C SER A 396 13.90 3.48 -7.35
N MET A 397 14.59 3.61 -6.21
CA MET A 397 14.95 4.91 -5.62
C MET A 397 16.11 5.52 -6.39
N ARG A 398 15.80 6.38 -7.34
CA ARG A 398 16.77 7.05 -8.22
C ARG A 398 16.54 8.56 -8.23
N PRO A 399 17.55 9.37 -8.63
CA PRO A 399 17.36 10.81 -8.79
C PRO A 399 16.23 11.11 -9.79
N LEU A 400 15.43 12.13 -9.49
CA LEU A 400 14.33 12.58 -10.37
C LEU A 400 14.84 13.16 -11.68
N SER A 401 16.01 13.86 -11.63
CA SER A 401 16.73 14.38 -12.80
C SER A 401 18.23 14.37 -12.55
N ASP A 402 19.03 14.35 -13.62
CA ASP A 402 20.50 14.35 -13.56
C ASP A 402 21.11 15.77 -13.42
N ASP A 403 20.32 16.83 -13.56
CA ASP A 403 20.76 18.22 -13.81
C ASP A 403 20.60 19.17 -12.61
N GLY A 404 20.33 18.67 -11.41
CA GLY A 404 20.02 19.51 -10.26
C GLY A 404 21.14 19.72 -9.23
N ALA A 405 21.24 20.91 -8.66
CA ALA A 405 22.10 21.21 -7.51
C ALA A 405 21.63 20.49 -6.21
N GLU A 406 20.36 20.17 -6.09
CA GLU A 406 19.76 19.33 -5.04
C GLU A 406 19.16 18.07 -5.70
N LYS A 407 19.75 16.92 -5.43
CA LYS A 407 19.28 15.65 -5.96
C LYS A 407 18.03 15.19 -5.18
N ARG A 408 16.87 15.51 -5.71
CA ARG A 408 15.61 14.94 -5.25
C ARG A 408 15.55 13.47 -5.66
N VAL A 409 15.23 12.60 -4.72
CA VAL A 409 15.20 11.14 -4.91
C VAL A 409 13.76 10.67 -4.99
N LEU A 410 13.44 9.89 -6.02
CA LEU A 410 12.14 9.23 -6.14
C LEU A 410 11.92 8.25 -4.98
N ARG A 411 10.69 8.16 -4.50
CA ARG A 411 10.27 7.10 -3.56
C ARG A 411 10.51 5.74 -4.18
N GLY A 412 10.82 4.77 -3.35
CA GLY A 412 10.82 3.38 -3.75
C GLY A 412 9.46 2.99 -4.33
N ALA A 413 9.48 2.17 -5.33
CA ALA A 413 8.30 1.56 -5.93
C ALA A 413 8.69 0.19 -6.49
N GLY A 414 8.01 -0.84 -6.05
CA GLY A 414 8.03 -2.17 -6.61
C GLY A 414 6.59 -2.64 -6.73
N PHE A 415 6.30 -3.46 -7.71
CA PHE A 415 5.02 -4.12 -7.83
C PHE A 415 5.27 -5.61 -7.83
N SER A 416 4.81 -6.32 -6.80
CA SER A 416 5.14 -7.72 -6.55
C SER A 416 4.11 -8.38 -5.63
N ARG A 417 4.34 -9.63 -5.23
CA ARG A 417 3.52 -10.36 -4.27
C ARG A 417 4.00 -10.12 -2.85
N TRP A 418 3.12 -10.35 -1.85
CA TRP A 418 3.43 -10.21 -0.44
C TRP A 418 4.53 -11.18 0.02
N GLY A 419 5.60 -10.63 0.60
CA GLY A 419 6.77 -11.37 1.06
C GLY A 419 6.77 -11.74 2.56
N GLY A 420 5.71 -11.42 3.32
CA GLY A 420 5.63 -11.71 4.77
C GLY A 420 6.03 -10.54 5.66
N TRP A 421 6.32 -10.84 6.94
CA TRP A 421 6.66 -9.82 7.94
C TRP A 421 7.83 -8.93 7.52
N GLY A 422 7.61 -7.62 7.52
CA GLY A 422 8.59 -6.62 7.09
C GLY A 422 8.37 -6.11 5.66
N ASP A 423 7.61 -6.83 4.84
CA ASP A 423 7.40 -6.48 3.43
C ASP A 423 6.49 -5.26 3.22
N HIS A 424 5.81 -4.80 4.26
CA HIS A 424 5.08 -3.52 4.22
C HIS A 424 5.96 -2.30 3.88
N ARG A 425 7.29 -2.46 3.97
CA ARG A 425 8.24 -1.44 3.53
C ARG A 425 8.43 -1.37 2.01
N HIS A 426 7.92 -2.34 1.28
CA HIS A 426 8.15 -2.49 -0.17
C HIS A 426 6.82 -2.51 -0.96
N PRO A 427 5.93 -1.51 -0.82
CA PRO A 427 4.71 -1.48 -1.58
C PRO A 427 5.02 -1.29 -3.08
N ILE A 428 4.14 -1.79 -3.96
CA ILE A 428 2.76 -2.23 -3.77
C ILE A 428 2.65 -3.73 -4.10
N GLN A 429 1.62 -4.41 -3.59
CA GLN A 429 1.43 -5.84 -3.82
C GLN A 429 0.22 -6.11 -4.72
N PHE A 430 0.25 -7.24 -5.46
CA PHE A 430 -0.92 -7.84 -6.09
C PHE A 430 -1.14 -9.26 -5.58
N SER A 431 -2.36 -9.75 -5.67
CA SER A 431 -2.74 -11.04 -5.08
C SER A 431 -2.29 -12.25 -5.92
N GLY A 432 -1.95 -12.05 -7.19
CA GLY A 432 -1.62 -13.12 -8.13
C GLY A 432 -2.77 -13.44 -9.09
N ASP A 433 -2.60 -14.49 -9.88
CA ASP A 433 -3.42 -14.89 -11.02
C ASP A 433 -4.68 -15.64 -10.59
N ALA A 434 -5.65 -14.94 -10.02
CA ALA A 434 -6.89 -15.51 -9.50
C ALA A 434 -7.86 -15.94 -10.61
N VAL A 435 -8.73 -16.92 -10.31
CA VAL A 435 -9.85 -17.29 -11.19
C VAL A 435 -11.01 -16.31 -10.97
N GLY A 436 -11.51 -15.71 -12.05
CA GLY A 436 -12.61 -14.74 -12.02
C GLY A 436 -13.97 -15.41 -11.77
N ASN A 437 -14.39 -15.45 -10.51
CA ASN A 437 -15.71 -15.92 -10.09
C ASN A 437 -16.18 -15.20 -8.81
N TRP A 438 -17.45 -15.40 -8.43
CA TRP A 438 -18.07 -14.74 -7.29
C TRP A 438 -17.47 -15.15 -5.92
N GLU A 439 -17.02 -16.39 -5.79
CA GLU A 439 -16.37 -16.87 -4.55
C GLU A 439 -15.01 -16.19 -4.35
N MET A 440 -14.28 -16.01 -5.43
CA MET A 440 -13.00 -15.32 -5.39
C MET A 440 -13.15 -13.84 -5.12
N LEU A 441 -14.12 -13.15 -5.75
CA LEU A 441 -14.43 -11.77 -5.42
C LEU A 441 -14.72 -11.59 -3.92
N ARG A 442 -15.54 -12.47 -3.34
CA ARG A 442 -15.84 -12.44 -1.90
C ARG A 442 -14.58 -12.65 -1.07
N PHE A 443 -13.74 -13.59 -1.48
CA PHE A 443 -12.48 -13.87 -0.77
C PHE A 443 -11.51 -12.70 -0.85
N GLU A 444 -11.37 -12.03 -2.00
CA GLU A 444 -10.46 -10.87 -2.13
C GLU A 444 -10.91 -9.66 -1.32
N VAL A 445 -12.22 -9.43 -1.19
CA VAL A 445 -12.76 -8.39 -0.29
C VAL A 445 -12.30 -8.66 1.15
N ASP A 446 -12.44 -9.92 1.59
CA ASP A 446 -12.07 -10.35 2.93
C ASP A 446 -10.55 -10.34 3.14
N LEU A 447 -9.77 -10.81 2.15
CA LEU A 447 -8.31 -10.74 2.13
C LEU A 447 -7.82 -9.29 2.26
N THR A 448 -8.38 -8.37 1.48
CA THR A 448 -8.00 -6.95 1.52
C THR A 448 -8.19 -6.36 2.91
N THR A 449 -9.30 -6.72 3.57
CA THR A 449 -9.63 -6.25 4.92
C THR A 449 -8.64 -6.76 5.96
N THR A 450 -8.29 -8.06 5.91
CA THR A 450 -7.42 -8.67 6.93
C THR A 450 -5.93 -8.44 6.69
N SER A 451 -5.53 -8.16 5.46
CA SER A 451 -4.11 -7.92 5.11
C SER A 451 -3.50 -6.75 5.88
N GLY A 452 -4.31 -5.74 6.20
CA GLY A 452 -3.91 -4.62 7.05
C GLY A 452 -3.40 -5.05 8.43
N ASN A 453 -3.88 -6.18 8.95
CA ASN A 453 -3.43 -6.73 10.24
C ASN A 453 -1.98 -7.22 10.22
N ALA A 454 -1.40 -7.43 9.03
CA ALA A 454 0.00 -7.83 8.86
C ALA A 454 0.88 -6.67 8.35
N GLY A 455 0.30 -5.49 8.11
CA GLY A 455 0.99 -4.35 7.51
C GLY A 455 0.89 -4.25 5.99
N CYS A 456 0.26 -5.22 5.32
CA CYS A 456 0.03 -5.15 3.88
C CYS A 456 -1.14 -4.19 3.59
N PHE A 457 -0.82 -2.94 3.27
CA PHE A 457 -1.79 -1.85 3.18
C PHE A 457 -2.23 -1.52 1.76
N PHE A 458 -1.47 -1.96 0.74
CA PHE A 458 -1.63 -1.46 -0.62
C PHE A 458 -1.74 -2.60 -1.63
N TRP A 459 -2.98 -2.96 -1.98
CA TRP A 459 -3.29 -3.97 -2.98
C TRP A 459 -3.65 -3.38 -4.34
N ALA A 460 -3.16 -4.02 -5.39
CA ALA A 460 -3.57 -3.84 -6.78
C ALA A 460 -3.99 -5.20 -7.36
N HIS A 461 -5.14 -5.70 -6.92
CA HIS A 461 -5.70 -6.97 -7.39
C HIS A 461 -5.99 -6.97 -8.88
N ASP A 462 -6.10 -8.16 -9.47
CA ASP A 462 -6.55 -8.36 -10.83
C ASP A 462 -8.08 -8.20 -10.92
N ILE A 463 -8.57 -6.98 -11.10
CA ILE A 463 -10.01 -6.70 -11.17
C ILE A 463 -10.65 -7.49 -12.31
N GLY A 464 -11.65 -8.31 -11.96
CA GLY A 464 -12.33 -9.24 -12.86
C GLY A 464 -11.76 -10.66 -12.84
N GLY A 465 -10.65 -10.87 -12.14
CA GLY A 465 -9.87 -12.10 -12.12
C GLY A 465 -8.93 -12.23 -13.32
N PHE A 466 -7.81 -12.93 -13.15
CA PHE A 466 -6.84 -13.16 -14.22
C PHE A 466 -7.36 -14.19 -15.21
N TYR A 467 -7.80 -15.37 -14.73
CA TYR A 467 -8.43 -16.40 -15.53
C TYR A 467 -9.95 -16.24 -15.55
N ASP A 468 -10.63 -16.67 -16.60
CA ASP A 468 -12.08 -16.66 -16.73
C ASP A 468 -12.72 -15.28 -16.50
N GLY A 469 -13.74 -15.16 -15.63
CA GLY A 469 -14.38 -13.88 -15.29
C GLY A 469 -15.11 -13.23 -16.47
N LEU A 470 -15.85 -14.04 -17.24
CA LEU A 470 -16.56 -13.60 -18.45
C LEU A 470 -17.98 -13.08 -18.19
N ASP A 471 -18.39 -13.00 -16.92
CA ASP A 471 -19.69 -12.44 -16.52
C ASP A 471 -19.59 -10.89 -16.42
N PRO A 472 -20.33 -10.14 -17.24
CA PRO A 472 -20.31 -8.66 -17.21
C PRO A 472 -20.71 -8.07 -15.84
N GLU A 473 -21.66 -8.71 -15.14
CA GLU A 473 -22.05 -8.27 -13.81
C GLU A 473 -20.90 -8.47 -12.81
N LEU A 474 -20.27 -9.64 -12.80
CA LEU A 474 -19.13 -9.92 -11.93
C LEU A 474 -18.01 -8.90 -12.14
N TYR A 475 -17.66 -8.62 -13.40
CA TYR A 475 -16.62 -7.65 -13.72
C TYR A 475 -16.99 -6.23 -13.25
N THR A 476 -18.25 -5.82 -13.42
CA THR A 476 -18.75 -4.54 -12.92
C THR A 476 -18.66 -4.47 -11.39
N ARG A 477 -19.09 -5.52 -10.67
CA ARG A 477 -19.02 -5.56 -9.20
C ARG A 477 -17.58 -5.58 -8.70
N TRP A 478 -16.69 -6.27 -9.39
CA TRP A 478 -15.26 -6.26 -9.05
C TRP A 478 -14.64 -4.88 -9.27
N THR A 479 -15.04 -4.18 -10.33
CA THR A 479 -14.65 -2.79 -10.57
C THR A 479 -15.19 -1.85 -9.47
N GLN A 480 -16.41 -2.07 -8.99
CA GLN A 480 -16.97 -1.34 -7.85
C GLN A 480 -16.17 -1.60 -6.55
N PHE A 481 -15.72 -2.82 -6.32
CA PHE A 481 -14.75 -3.11 -5.26
C PHE A 481 -13.41 -2.42 -5.50
N GLY A 482 -12.94 -2.36 -6.73
CA GLY A 482 -11.72 -1.66 -7.14
C GLY A 482 -11.69 -0.16 -6.80
N LEU A 483 -12.86 0.49 -6.67
CA LEU A 483 -12.97 1.86 -6.13
C LEU A 483 -12.26 1.99 -4.77
N LEU A 484 -12.39 0.95 -3.94
CA LEU A 484 -11.92 0.91 -2.55
C LEU A 484 -10.58 0.17 -2.40
N ASN A 485 -9.92 -0.22 -3.47
CA ASN A 485 -8.56 -0.77 -3.42
C ASN A 485 -7.53 0.36 -3.41
N SER A 486 -6.31 0.07 -3.02
CA SER A 486 -5.24 1.09 -3.09
C SER A 486 -4.97 1.53 -4.51
N SER A 487 -5.09 0.63 -5.48
CA SER A 487 -4.98 0.90 -6.91
C SER A 487 -6.16 0.29 -7.66
N LEU A 488 -6.71 0.99 -8.65
CA LEU A 488 -7.75 0.46 -9.52
C LEU A 488 -7.07 -0.15 -10.74
N ARG A 489 -6.65 -1.43 -10.63
CA ARG A 489 -5.90 -2.13 -11.68
C ARG A 489 -6.75 -3.22 -12.31
N ILE A 490 -6.92 -3.17 -13.62
CA ILE A 490 -7.44 -4.30 -14.39
C ILE A 490 -6.31 -5.13 -14.96
N HIS A 491 -6.49 -6.45 -14.94
CA HIS A 491 -5.56 -7.40 -15.56
C HIS A 491 -6.27 -8.68 -15.97
N SER A 492 -5.72 -9.36 -16.99
CA SER A 492 -6.27 -10.63 -17.45
C SER A 492 -5.25 -11.43 -18.27
N VAL A 493 -5.48 -12.74 -18.34
CA VAL A 493 -4.73 -13.67 -19.16
C VAL A 493 -4.90 -13.41 -20.66
N VAL A 494 -3.97 -13.93 -21.44
CA VAL A 494 -4.06 -13.98 -22.91
C VAL A 494 -5.34 -14.70 -23.36
N GLY A 495 -6.09 -14.12 -24.30
CA GLY A 495 -7.33 -14.67 -24.84
C GLY A 495 -8.26 -13.55 -25.35
N GLU A 496 -8.92 -13.75 -26.49
CA GLU A 496 -9.79 -12.73 -27.08
C GLU A 496 -10.93 -12.32 -26.16
N LYS A 497 -11.50 -13.29 -25.42
CA LYS A 497 -12.65 -13.05 -24.52
C LYS A 497 -12.26 -12.41 -23.17
N SER A 498 -10.97 -12.40 -22.82
CA SER A 498 -10.48 -11.86 -21.54
C SER A 498 -10.15 -10.36 -21.60
N ASP A 499 -10.56 -9.67 -22.65
CA ASP A 499 -10.33 -8.23 -22.79
C ASP A 499 -11.15 -7.43 -21.76
N ARG A 500 -10.46 -6.76 -20.84
CA ARG A 500 -11.05 -6.01 -19.73
C ARG A 500 -11.23 -4.52 -20.02
N ARG A 501 -11.16 -4.07 -21.28
CA ARG A 501 -11.52 -2.70 -21.61
C ARG A 501 -12.98 -2.45 -21.22
N PRO A 502 -13.32 -1.49 -20.34
CA PRO A 502 -14.66 -1.38 -19.76
C PRO A 502 -15.79 -1.22 -20.79
N TRP A 503 -15.51 -0.58 -21.91
CA TRP A 503 -16.49 -0.32 -22.97
C TRP A 503 -16.82 -1.52 -23.87
N LEU A 504 -16.22 -2.68 -23.62
CA LEU A 504 -16.51 -3.92 -24.36
C LEU A 504 -17.58 -4.80 -23.70
N TRP A 505 -18.05 -4.43 -22.50
CA TRP A 505 -18.84 -5.31 -21.64
C TRP A 505 -20.34 -5.01 -21.61
N GLY A 506 -20.80 -3.99 -22.34
CA GLY A 506 -22.19 -3.53 -22.42
C GLY A 506 -22.34 -2.07 -22.03
N GLU A 507 -23.31 -1.38 -22.64
CA GLU A 507 -23.51 0.07 -22.40
C GLU A 507 -23.85 0.37 -20.93
N ARG A 508 -24.60 -0.51 -20.28
CA ARG A 508 -25.00 -0.36 -18.89
C ARG A 508 -23.83 -0.61 -17.93
N GLU A 509 -23.08 -1.67 -18.17
CA GLU A 509 -21.87 -2.02 -17.43
C GLU A 509 -20.79 -0.94 -17.59
N GLU A 510 -20.59 -0.46 -18.81
CA GLU A 510 -19.68 0.65 -19.09
C GLU A 510 -20.06 1.90 -18.30
N ALA A 511 -21.35 2.27 -18.31
CA ALA A 511 -21.83 3.43 -17.57
C ALA A 511 -21.62 3.28 -16.06
N ALA A 512 -21.95 2.11 -15.50
CA ALA A 512 -21.75 1.82 -14.08
C ALA A 512 -20.26 1.83 -13.70
N MET A 513 -19.37 1.24 -14.50
CA MET A 513 -17.94 1.28 -14.28
C MET A 513 -17.35 2.70 -14.42
N ARG A 514 -17.85 3.51 -15.37
CA ARG A 514 -17.42 4.90 -15.57
C ARG A 514 -17.67 5.74 -14.32
N GLU A 515 -18.82 5.60 -13.68
CA GLU A 515 -19.11 6.29 -12.42
C GLU A 515 -18.12 5.91 -11.31
N VAL A 516 -17.71 4.64 -11.22
CA VAL A 516 -16.67 4.16 -10.30
C VAL A 516 -15.34 4.87 -10.56
N TYR A 517 -14.88 4.89 -11.80
CA TYR A 517 -13.64 5.54 -12.19
C TYR A 517 -13.67 7.05 -11.96
N HIS A 518 -14.80 7.71 -12.24
CA HIS A 518 -14.99 9.14 -11.98
C HIS A 518 -14.96 9.44 -10.48
N LEU A 519 -15.67 8.65 -9.67
CA LEU A 519 -15.65 8.80 -8.22
C LEU A 519 -14.23 8.56 -7.66
N ARG A 520 -13.52 7.55 -8.16
CA ARG A 520 -12.12 7.30 -7.80
C ARG A 520 -11.23 8.50 -8.09
N SER A 521 -11.32 9.08 -9.29
CA SER A 521 -10.58 10.28 -9.68
C SER A 521 -10.86 11.44 -8.73
N ARG A 522 -12.13 11.64 -8.38
CA ARG A 522 -12.53 12.70 -7.45
C ARG A 522 -12.04 12.49 -6.02
N LEU A 523 -11.95 11.24 -5.55
CA LEU A 523 -11.51 10.87 -4.21
C LEU A 523 -9.98 10.90 -4.02
N MET A 524 -9.19 11.16 -5.05
CA MET A 524 -7.72 11.10 -4.95
C MET A 524 -7.12 11.93 -3.81
N PRO A 525 -7.57 13.16 -3.48
CA PRO A 525 -7.06 13.90 -2.33
C PRO A 525 -7.33 13.21 -0.98
N TYR A 526 -8.49 12.58 -0.84
CA TYR A 526 -8.84 11.78 0.33
C TYR A 526 -7.99 10.52 0.44
N ILE A 527 -7.86 9.76 -0.67
CA ILE A 527 -7.06 8.53 -0.75
C ILE A 527 -5.60 8.83 -0.36
N TYR A 528 -5.03 9.88 -0.95
CA TYR A 528 -3.63 10.21 -0.72
C TYR A 528 -3.37 10.73 0.71
N SER A 529 -4.32 11.42 1.31
CA SER A 529 -4.26 11.78 2.74
C SER A 529 -4.32 10.55 3.64
N SER A 530 -5.12 9.53 3.26
CA SER A 530 -5.18 8.25 3.99
C SER A 530 -3.89 7.44 3.82
N VAL A 531 -3.22 7.50 2.66
CA VAL A 531 -1.88 6.90 2.46
C VAL A 531 -0.85 7.57 3.37
N ARG A 532 -0.95 8.88 3.60
CA ARG A 532 -0.10 9.56 4.59
C ARG A 532 -0.35 9.03 6.01
N GLN A 533 -1.58 8.73 6.37
CA GLN A 533 -1.93 8.15 7.66
C GLN A 533 -1.36 6.72 7.82
N CYS A 534 -1.29 5.93 6.73
CA CYS A 534 -0.59 4.65 6.76
C CYS A 534 0.88 4.81 7.15
N TYR A 535 1.55 5.83 6.66
CA TYR A 535 2.95 6.13 7.01
C TYR A 535 3.09 6.67 8.45
N ASP A 536 2.29 7.66 8.82
CA ASP A 536 2.41 8.34 10.11
C ASP A 536 1.98 7.43 11.28
N ASP A 537 0.89 6.66 11.10
CA ASP A 537 0.20 5.96 12.18
C ASP A 537 0.12 4.44 12.01
N MET A 538 0.61 3.90 10.90
CA MET A 538 0.46 2.46 10.56
C MET A 538 -1.01 2.01 10.54
N LEU A 539 -1.92 2.91 10.19
CA LEU A 539 -3.32 2.56 10.01
C LEU A 539 -3.58 2.10 8.58
N PRO A 540 -4.09 0.88 8.37
CA PRO A 540 -4.37 0.36 7.03
C PRO A 540 -5.31 1.27 6.24
N LEU A 541 -5.10 1.39 4.93
CA LEU A 541 -6.04 2.08 4.05
C LEU A 541 -7.42 1.39 4.07
N ASN A 542 -7.40 0.04 3.99
CA ASN A 542 -8.57 -0.81 4.18
C ASN A 542 -8.51 -1.40 5.60
N ARG A 543 -9.43 -1.00 6.47
CA ARG A 543 -9.43 -1.36 7.89
C ARG A 543 -10.62 -2.22 8.25
N GLY A 544 -10.39 -3.38 8.85
CA GLY A 544 -11.46 -4.14 9.50
C GLY A 544 -12.17 -3.28 10.55
N LEU A 545 -13.48 -3.41 10.65
CA LEU A 545 -14.32 -2.61 11.54
C LEU A 545 -13.85 -2.67 13.00
N TYR A 546 -13.29 -3.80 13.42
CA TYR A 546 -12.75 -4.04 14.76
C TYR A 546 -11.55 -3.15 15.11
N ILE A 547 -10.83 -2.58 14.14
CA ILE A 547 -9.71 -1.65 14.43
C ILE A 547 -10.26 -0.34 15.00
N GLU A 548 -11.41 0.11 14.51
CA GLU A 548 -12.09 1.32 14.98
C GLU A 548 -13.04 1.05 16.15
N HIS A 549 -13.63 -0.15 16.21
CA HIS A 549 -14.65 -0.54 17.21
C HIS A 549 -14.29 -1.85 17.94
N PRO A 550 -13.11 -1.93 18.60
CA PRO A 550 -12.59 -3.18 19.16
C PRO A 550 -13.45 -3.78 20.29
N GLU A 551 -14.23 -2.94 20.99
CA GLU A 551 -15.10 -3.37 22.09
C GLU A 551 -16.50 -3.79 21.62
N THR A 552 -16.82 -3.64 20.32
CA THR A 552 -18.14 -3.90 19.76
C THR A 552 -18.16 -5.25 19.05
N GLU A 553 -18.92 -6.21 19.58
CA GLU A 553 -19.02 -7.57 18.98
C GLU A 553 -19.51 -7.54 17.52
N GLU A 554 -20.35 -6.58 17.16
CA GLU A 554 -20.85 -6.45 15.80
C GLU A 554 -19.73 -6.20 14.79
N ALA A 555 -18.68 -5.46 15.18
CA ALA A 555 -17.52 -5.17 14.32
C ALA A 555 -16.74 -6.42 13.86
N TYR A 556 -16.96 -7.57 14.48
CA TYR A 556 -16.31 -8.85 14.15
C TYR A 556 -17.19 -9.78 13.31
N LYS A 557 -18.45 -9.39 13.03
CA LYS A 557 -19.43 -10.26 12.35
C LYS A 557 -19.62 -9.95 10.87
N HIS A 558 -18.98 -8.88 10.38
CA HIS A 558 -19.15 -8.37 9.03
C HIS A 558 -17.82 -8.40 8.26
N PRO A 559 -17.29 -9.57 7.87
CA PRO A 559 -15.96 -9.68 7.23
C PRO A 559 -15.87 -8.98 5.88
N GLY A 560 -16.99 -8.82 5.16
CA GLY A 560 -17.07 -8.09 3.90
C GLY A 560 -17.22 -6.58 4.04
N GLU A 561 -17.20 -6.03 5.27
CA GLU A 561 -17.30 -4.61 5.54
C GLU A 561 -16.01 -4.07 6.12
N PHE A 562 -15.62 -2.87 5.67
CA PHE A 562 -14.37 -2.24 6.11
C PHE A 562 -14.42 -0.72 5.97
N TYR A 563 -13.62 -0.05 6.76
CA TYR A 563 -13.31 1.35 6.55
C TYR A 563 -12.28 1.50 5.42
N PHE A 564 -12.51 2.44 4.52
CA PHE A 564 -11.55 2.94 3.54
C PHE A 564 -11.12 4.35 3.97
N GLY A 565 -9.95 4.45 4.60
CA GLY A 565 -9.55 5.64 5.38
C GLY A 565 -10.49 5.87 6.58
N ASP A 566 -10.64 7.13 7.02
CA ASP A 566 -11.38 7.45 8.25
C ASP A 566 -12.89 7.70 8.03
N LEU A 567 -13.27 8.10 6.81
CA LEU A 567 -14.59 8.64 6.55
C LEU A 567 -15.49 7.73 5.71
N ILE A 568 -14.95 6.75 5.01
CA ILE A 568 -15.70 5.91 4.07
C ILE A 568 -15.83 4.49 4.62
N LEU A 569 -17.06 3.95 4.56
CA LEU A 569 -17.40 2.56 4.83
C LEU A 569 -17.73 1.87 3.52
N GLY A 570 -17.09 0.74 3.24
CA GLY A 570 -17.36 -0.11 2.09
C GLY A 570 -17.98 -1.43 2.52
N ALA A 571 -18.97 -1.88 1.75
CA ALA A 571 -19.59 -3.21 1.88
C ALA A 571 -19.86 -3.78 0.48
N PRO A 572 -18.81 -4.12 -0.31
CA PRO A 572 -18.93 -4.52 -1.70
C PRO A 572 -19.92 -5.66 -1.94
N VAL A 573 -20.66 -5.60 -3.05
CA VAL A 573 -21.53 -6.69 -3.51
C VAL A 573 -20.64 -7.83 -4.02
N THR A 574 -20.79 -9.01 -3.43
CA THR A 574 -20.00 -10.22 -3.74
C THR A 574 -20.84 -11.42 -4.15
N GLU A 575 -22.07 -11.17 -4.64
CA GLU A 575 -22.98 -12.17 -5.16
C GLU A 575 -23.78 -11.61 -6.36
N PRO A 576 -24.27 -12.49 -7.25
CA PRO A 576 -25.01 -12.04 -8.42
C PRO A 576 -26.36 -11.44 -8.02
N GLY A 577 -26.75 -10.36 -8.69
CA GLY A 577 -28.02 -9.70 -8.51
C GLY A 577 -29.19 -10.42 -9.20
N LYS A 578 -30.41 -10.05 -8.78
CA LYS A 578 -31.67 -10.64 -9.30
C LYS A 578 -32.37 -9.66 -10.25
N GLY A 579 -33.04 -10.22 -11.24
CA GLY A 579 -33.85 -9.46 -12.22
C GLY A 579 -32.98 -8.64 -13.18
N GLU A 580 -33.67 -7.80 -13.97
CA GLU A 580 -33.02 -6.94 -14.98
C GLU A 580 -32.12 -5.90 -14.33
N ASP A 581 -32.51 -5.36 -13.16
CA ASP A 581 -31.74 -4.35 -12.44
C ASP A 581 -30.54 -4.92 -11.68
N LYS A 582 -30.33 -6.24 -11.72
CA LYS A 582 -29.25 -6.89 -10.97
C LYS A 582 -29.27 -6.50 -9.48
N THR A 583 -30.45 -6.54 -8.88
CA THR A 583 -30.68 -6.11 -7.51
C THR A 583 -30.13 -7.10 -6.49
N VAL A 584 -29.34 -6.60 -5.55
CA VAL A 584 -28.88 -7.33 -4.36
C VAL A 584 -29.39 -6.61 -3.12
N VAL A 585 -29.82 -7.39 -2.12
CA VAL A 585 -30.20 -6.90 -0.80
C VAL A 585 -29.25 -7.51 0.22
N GLN A 586 -28.45 -6.70 0.88
CA GLN A 586 -27.49 -7.15 1.86
C GLN A 586 -27.63 -6.39 3.18
N LYS A 587 -27.26 -7.05 4.30
CA LYS A 587 -27.21 -6.41 5.61
C LYS A 587 -25.88 -5.73 5.79
N VAL A 588 -25.92 -4.44 6.16
CA VAL A 588 -24.73 -3.61 6.44
C VAL A 588 -24.84 -3.07 7.86
N TRP A 589 -23.78 -3.22 8.63
CA TRP A 589 -23.69 -2.61 9.94
C TRP A 589 -23.13 -1.20 9.84
N PHE A 590 -23.93 -0.22 10.24
CA PHE A 590 -23.52 1.17 10.30
C PHE A 590 -23.05 1.50 11.72
N PRO A 591 -21.74 1.73 11.95
CA PRO A 591 -21.22 2.09 13.26
C PRO A 591 -21.89 3.33 13.84
N GLU A 592 -22.02 3.36 15.18
CA GLU A 592 -22.59 4.50 15.90
C GLU A 592 -21.70 5.76 15.83
N GLY A 593 -22.24 6.90 16.25
CA GLY A 593 -21.54 8.20 16.32
C GLY A 593 -21.64 9.05 15.05
N ALA A 594 -22.26 8.55 13.98
CA ALA A 594 -22.57 9.33 12.76
C ALA A 594 -23.79 8.76 12.04
N ASN A 595 -24.45 9.61 11.24
CA ASN A 595 -25.28 9.14 10.15
C ASN A 595 -24.39 8.87 8.93
N TRP A 596 -24.76 7.92 8.09
CA TRP A 596 -24.02 7.51 6.92
C TRP A 596 -24.81 7.83 5.65
N TYR A 597 -24.11 8.17 4.60
CA TYR A 597 -24.71 8.54 3.32
C TYR A 597 -24.05 7.80 2.18
N SER A 598 -24.87 7.19 1.32
CA SER A 598 -24.37 6.56 0.10
C SER A 598 -23.70 7.57 -0.82
N LEU A 599 -22.51 7.25 -1.31
CA LEU A 599 -21.79 8.09 -2.27
C LEU A 599 -22.37 8.03 -3.68
N PHE A 600 -23.23 7.05 -3.98
CA PHE A 600 -23.85 6.86 -5.29
C PHE A 600 -25.20 7.55 -5.43
N ASP A 601 -26.09 7.42 -4.44
CA ASP A 601 -27.46 7.94 -4.51
C ASP A 601 -27.81 8.93 -3.39
N GLY A 602 -26.88 9.21 -2.48
CA GLY A 602 -27.08 10.15 -1.38
C GLY A 602 -28.03 9.67 -0.28
N LYS A 603 -28.51 8.42 -0.32
CA LYS A 603 -29.45 7.89 0.67
C LYS A 603 -28.82 7.85 2.04
N LYS A 604 -29.59 8.30 3.06
CA LYS A 604 -29.19 8.34 4.45
C LYS A 604 -29.46 6.99 5.14
N TYR A 605 -28.50 6.57 5.99
CA TYR A 605 -28.61 5.45 6.92
C TYR A 605 -28.19 5.90 8.33
N GLU A 606 -28.94 5.50 9.33
CA GLU A 606 -28.64 5.86 10.71
C GLU A 606 -27.58 4.91 11.30
N GLY A 607 -26.63 5.47 12.04
CA GLY A 607 -25.60 4.70 12.72
C GLY A 607 -26.13 3.92 13.93
N GLY A 608 -25.29 3.01 14.45
CA GLY A 608 -25.58 2.16 15.61
C GLY A 608 -26.47 0.96 15.32
N GLN A 609 -26.68 0.57 14.07
CA GLN A 609 -27.59 -0.51 13.68
C GLN A 609 -27.19 -1.22 12.39
N THR A 610 -27.69 -2.45 12.23
CA THR A 610 -27.57 -3.20 10.95
C THR A 610 -28.84 -3.00 10.14
N LEU A 611 -28.69 -2.53 8.89
CA LEU A 611 -29.80 -2.22 8.00
C LEU A 611 -29.70 -3.01 6.70
N GLU A 612 -30.86 -3.24 6.05
CA GLU A 612 -30.88 -3.75 4.68
C GLU A 612 -30.56 -2.64 3.71
N VAL A 613 -29.55 -2.89 2.87
CA VAL A 613 -29.14 -2.03 1.77
C VAL A 613 -29.50 -2.72 0.46
N VAL A 614 -30.18 -2.00 -0.39
CA VAL A 614 -30.55 -2.43 -1.76
C VAL A 614 -29.59 -1.78 -2.74
N SER A 615 -28.93 -2.58 -3.56
CA SER A 615 -28.02 -2.13 -4.62
C SER A 615 -28.50 -2.64 -5.97
N THR A 616 -28.49 -1.80 -6.98
CA THR A 616 -28.64 -2.17 -8.39
C THR A 616 -27.25 -2.25 -9.04
N LEU A 617 -27.16 -2.54 -10.34
CA LEU A 617 -25.86 -2.57 -11.02
C LEU A 617 -25.13 -1.22 -10.97
N GLU A 618 -25.90 -0.11 -10.98
CA GLU A 618 -25.39 1.27 -10.98
C GLU A 618 -24.95 1.77 -9.60
N THR A 619 -25.34 1.06 -8.52
CA THR A 619 -25.05 1.49 -7.15
C THR A 619 -24.20 0.48 -6.41
N SER A 620 -23.19 0.97 -5.70
CA SER A 620 -22.36 0.17 -4.83
C SER A 620 -22.52 0.62 -3.38
N PRO A 621 -22.52 -0.31 -2.41
CA PRO A 621 -22.62 0.02 -0.99
C PRO A 621 -21.32 0.67 -0.48
N VAL A 622 -21.17 1.95 -0.77
CA VAL A 622 -20.06 2.80 -0.33
C VAL A 622 -20.64 4.03 0.34
N PHE A 623 -20.35 4.21 1.61
CA PHE A 623 -20.96 5.21 2.47
C PHE A 623 -19.92 6.15 3.06
N VAL A 624 -20.32 7.39 3.32
CA VAL A 624 -19.49 8.39 3.96
C VAL A 624 -20.14 8.89 5.23
N LYS A 625 -19.34 9.20 6.24
CA LYS A 625 -19.80 9.82 7.50
C LYS A 625 -20.41 11.18 7.25
N GLY A 626 -21.63 11.39 7.72
CA GLY A 626 -22.26 12.72 7.75
C GLY A 626 -21.58 13.64 8.77
N GLY A 627 -21.57 14.94 8.48
CA GLY A 627 -20.97 15.94 9.36
C GLY A 627 -19.45 16.02 9.30
N TYR A 628 -18.81 15.47 8.28
CA TYR A 628 -17.38 15.57 8.02
C TYR A 628 -17.10 16.21 6.65
N PRO A 629 -15.99 16.99 6.55
CA PRO A 629 -15.57 17.53 5.26
C PRO A 629 -14.73 16.49 4.50
N LEU A 630 -15.29 15.90 3.44
CA LEU A 630 -14.61 14.96 2.56
C LEU A 630 -13.84 15.74 1.47
N PRO A 631 -12.49 15.71 1.47
CA PRO A 631 -11.70 16.37 0.44
C PRO A 631 -11.73 15.57 -0.86
N MET A 632 -12.06 16.25 -1.95
CA MET A 632 -12.13 15.72 -3.29
C MET A 632 -11.48 16.69 -4.29
N GLN A 633 -11.37 16.28 -5.54
CA GLN A 633 -10.98 17.13 -6.66
C GLN A 633 -12.06 17.05 -7.77
N PRO A 634 -12.09 17.97 -8.73
CA PRO A 634 -12.82 17.76 -9.97
C PRO A 634 -12.36 16.50 -10.68
N TYR A 635 -13.22 15.88 -11.49
CA TYR A 635 -12.80 14.76 -12.34
C TYR A 635 -11.57 15.11 -13.18
N ARG A 636 -10.63 14.19 -13.29
CA ARG A 636 -9.42 14.30 -14.09
C ARG A 636 -9.11 12.95 -14.74
N GLU A 637 -8.75 12.98 -16.01
CA GLU A 637 -8.32 11.79 -16.75
C GLU A 637 -6.97 11.23 -16.24
N ARG A 638 -6.18 12.07 -15.60
CA ARG A 638 -4.95 11.72 -14.90
C ARG A 638 -5.13 12.09 -13.44
N MET A 639 -5.49 11.10 -12.63
CA MET A 639 -5.97 11.32 -11.26
C MET A 639 -4.95 12.02 -10.38
N ALA A 640 -3.67 11.75 -10.63
CA ALA A 640 -2.59 12.07 -9.70
C ALA A 640 -1.61 13.15 -10.20
N SER A 641 -1.58 13.46 -11.50
CA SER A 641 -0.51 14.24 -12.11
C SER A 641 -0.61 15.76 -11.88
N ALA A 642 -1.81 16.31 -11.92
CA ALA A 642 -1.99 17.75 -11.80
C ALA A 642 -1.98 18.22 -10.33
N PRO A 643 -1.47 19.44 -10.05
CA PRO A 643 -1.59 20.03 -8.72
C PRO A 643 -3.06 20.30 -8.36
N LEU A 644 -3.36 20.25 -7.04
CA LEU A 644 -4.72 20.48 -6.52
C LEU A 644 -5.03 21.99 -6.49
N ASP A 645 -5.30 22.55 -7.65
CA ASP A 645 -5.66 23.97 -7.87
C ASP A 645 -7.14 24.27 -7.58
N THR A 646 -7.97 23.24 -7.56
CA THR A 646 -9.36 23.28 -7.15
C THR A 646 -9.63 22.16 -6.15
N LEU A 647 -9.96 22.53 -4.91
CA LEU A 647 -10.36 21.59 -3.87
C LEU A 647 -11.88 21.55 -3.78
N VAL A 648 -12.44 20.35 -3.93
CA VAL A 648 -13.86 20.09 -3.66
C VAL A 648 -13.97 19.59 -2.21
N VAL A 649 -14.84 20.21 -1.43
CA VAL A 649 -15.14 19.77 -0.05
C VAL A 649 -16.60 19.36 -0.03
N ARG A 650 -16.86 18.05 0.01
CA ARG A 650 -18.20 17.50 0.09
C ARG A 650 -18.58 17.23 1.54
N CYS A 651 -19.71 17.78 1.98
CA CYS A 651 -20.20 17.61 3.34
C CYS A 651 -21.65 17.14 3.32
N TYR A 652 -21.89 15.93 3.78
CA TYR A 652 -23.24 15.44 4.05
C TYR A 652 -23.74 15.96 5.41
N PRO A 653 -25.07 16.09 5.60
CA PRO A 653 -25.61 16.63 6.83
C PRO A 653 -25.15 15.87 8.08
N GLY A 654 -24.66 16.60 9.07
CA GLY A 654 -24.34 16.11 10.40
C GLY A 654 -25.37 16.58 11.43
N GLU A 655 -25.32 16.03 12.62
CA GLU A 655 -26.18 16.42 13.72
C GLU A 655 -25.95 17.85 14.17
N LYS A 656 -26.96 18.46 14.79
CA LYS A 656 -26.84 19.80 15.38
C LYS A 656 -25.87 19.79 16.54
N GLY A 657 -24.98 20.81 16.57
CA GLY A 657 -24.03 21.04 17.65
C GLY A 657 -22.72 20.30 17.51
N ILE A 658 -22.48 19.63 16.35
CA ILE A 658 -21.19 18.97 16.08
C ILE A 658 -20.22 19.91 15.35
N GLU A 659 -18.94 19.71 15.65
CA GLU A 659 -17.81 20.23 14.89
C GLU A 659 -16.84 19.08 14.63
N ASN A 660 -16.54 18.81 13.36
CA ASN A 660 -15.63 17.74 12.95
C ASN A 660 -14.57 18.27 11.99
N HIS A 661 -13.41 17.63 12.01
CA HIS A 661 -12.23 18.00 11.26
C HIS A 661 -11.74 16.88 10.37
N TYR A 662 -11.03 17.26 9.30
CA TYR A 662 -10.24 16.36 8.46
C TYR A 662 -8.99 17.10 7.99
N THR A 663 -7.82 16.45 8.08
CA THR A 663 -6.57 17.03 7.59
C THR A 663 -6.25 16.54 6.19
N LEU A 664 -6.33 17.45 5.22
CA LEU A 664 -5.84 17.22 3.86
C LEU A 664 -4.31 17.25 3.85
N TYR A 665 -3.68 16.25 3.27
CA TYR A 665 -2.25 16.15 3.06
C TYR A 665 -1.88 16.32 1.59
N GLU A 666 -0.79 17.05 1.33
CA GLU A 666 -0.27 17.31 -0.02
C GLU A 666 1.25 17.35 -0.01
N ASP A 667 1.87 16.75 -1.03
CA ASP A 667 3.29 16.84 -1.35
C ASP A 667 3.50 16.74 -2.87
N ASP A 668 4.74 16.58 -3.34
CA ASP A 668 5.03 16.47 -4.78
C ASP A 668 4.57 15.15 -5.42
N GLY A 669 4.09 14.21 -4.63
CA GLY A 669 3.57 12.91 -5.08
C GLY A 669 4.61 11.89 -5.53
N GLN A 670 5.92 12.20 -5.52
CA GLN A 670 6.92 11.36 -6.17
C GLN A 670 8.21 11.15 -5.36
N THR A 671 8.68 12.17 -4.64
CA THR A 671 10.02 12.15 -4.01
C THR A 671 10.00 11.88 -2.51
N LEU A 672 11.19 11.59 -1.97
CA LEU A 672 11.41 11.42 -0.53
C LEU A 672 11.40 12.76 0.25
N ASP A 673 11.15 13.87 -0.41
CA ASP A 673 11.16 15.21 0.18
C ASP A 673 10.20 15.33 1.38
N TYR A 674 9.11 14.55 1.40
CA TYR A 674 8.19 14.50 2.54
C TYR A 674 8.89 14.11 3.87
N GLN A 675 9.93 13.27 3.80
CA GLN A 675 10.71 12.87 5.00
C GLN A 675 11.55 14.05 5.56
N ALA A 676 11.86 15.02 4.72
CA ALA A 676 12.53 16.27 5.10
C ALA A 676 11.53 17.39 5.48
N GLY A 677 10.24 17.06 5.67
CA GLY A 677 9.21 18.03 6.03
C GLY A 677 8.70 18.88 4.85
N ARG A 678 9.04 18.53 3.60
CA ARG A 678 8.56 19.24 2.40
C ARG A 678 7.19 18.68 1.98
N PHE A 679 6.18 19.07 2.72
CA PHE A 679 4.77 18.78 2.47
C PHE A 679 3.90 19.90 3.02
N ALA A 680 2.63 19.88 2.72
CA ALA A 680 1.66 20.82 3.23
C ALA A 680 0.44 20.09 3.81
N THR A 681 -0.16 20.68 4.84
CA THR A 681 -1.41 20.21 5.41
C THR A 681 -2.42 21.34 5.44
N THR A 682 -3.70 21.02 5.19
CA THR A 682 -4.83 21.96 5.28
C THR A 682 -5.89 21.32 6.18
N ASP A 683 -6.20 21.98 7.29
CA ASP A 683 -7.29 21.56 8.16
C ASP A 683 -8.63 22.00 7.54
N LEU A 684 -9.55 21.07 7.42
CA LEU A 684 -10.92 21.25 6.95
C LEU A 684 -11.84 21.02 8.13
N SER A 685 -12.84 21.88 8.35
CA SER A 685 -13.84 21.66 9.39
C SER A 685 -15.26 21.84 8.91
N TYR A 686 -16.16 21.08 9.51
CA TYR A 686 -17.61 21.15 9.36
C TYR A 686 -18.20 21.46 10.73
N GLU A 687 -18.97 22.54 10.86
CA GLU A 687 -19.65 22.91 12.09
C GLU A 687 -21.12 23.17 11.84
N ASN A 688 -22.03 22.44 12.52
CA ASN A 688 -23.47 22.60 12.43
C ASN A 688 -24.04 23.24 13.72
N GLN A 689 -24.33 24.53 13.69
CA GLN A 689 -24.90 25.29 14.80
C GLN A 689 -26.44 25.23 14.86
N GLY A 690 -27.07 24.46 13.95
CA GLY A 690 -28.53 24.28 13.85
C GLY A 690 -29.13 25.13 12.73
N ASP A 691 -29.21 26.43 12.90
CA ASP A 691 -29.68 27.38 11.89
C ASP A 691 -28.57 27.91 10.98
N LYS A 692 -27.32 27.58 11.32
CA LYS A 692 -26.12 27.99 10.60
C LYS A 692 -25.17 26.79 10.44
N LEU A 693 -24.70 26.61 9.19
CA LEU A 693 -23.63 25.69 8.84
C LEU A 693 -22.37 26.48 8.48
N VAL A 694 -21.24 26.06 9.01
CA VAL A 694 -19.94 26.67 8.74
C VAL A 694 -18.96 25.62 8.25
N ILE A 695 -18.41 25.81 7.05
CA ILE A 695 -17.35 25.00 6.48
C ILE A 695 -16.10 25.88 6.38
N ARG A 696 -15.01 25.42 7.02
CA ARG A 696 -13.74 26.14 7.01
C ARG A 696 -12.69 25.34 6.26
N MET A 697 -11.94 25.98 5.42
CA MET A 697 -10.70 25.52 4.83
C MET A 697 -9.59 26.42 5.38
N ALA A 698 -8.84 25.93 6.37
CA ALA A 698 -7.75 26.69 6.98
C ALA A 698 -6.66 27.03 5.96
N GLY A 699 -5.84 28.03 6.24
CA GLY A 699 -4.65 28.28 5.45
C GLY A 699 -3.69 27.09 5.51
N SER A 700 -3.19 26.65 4.36
CA SER A 700 -2.24 25.55 4.24
C SER A 700 -0.98 25.82 5.05
N LYS A 701 -0.53 24.84 5.82
CA LYS A 701 0.71 24.86 6.64
C LYS A 701 1.77 23.98 5.95
N GLY A 702 3.01 24.50 5.87
CA GLY A 702 4.10 23.84 5.14
C GLY A 702 4.12 24.20 3.66
N SER A 703 5.06 23.59 2.93
CA SER A 703 5.23 23.83 1.49
C SER A 703 5.98 22.68 0.83
N TYR A 704 5.76 22.51 -0.45
CA TYR A 704 6.42 21.52 -1.29
C TYR A 704 6.62 22.02 -2.73
N GLU A 705 7.47 21.37 -3.48
CA GLU A 705 7.70 21.72 -4.90
C GLU A 705 6.47 21.43 -5.75
N GLY A 706 6.01 22.42 -6.53
CA GLY A 706 4.79 22.31 -7.34
C GLY A 706 3.49 22.69 -6.60
N GLN A 707 3.57 23.13 -5.33
CA GLN A 707 2.38 23.60 -4.61
C GLN A 707 1.71 24.78 -5.32
N PRO A 708 0.37 24.75 -5.56
CA PRO A 708 -0.34 25.89 -6.13
C PRO A 708 -0.26 27.11 -5.18
N ARG A 709 0.04 28.27 -5.73
CA ARG A 709 0.05 29.52 -4.94
C ARG A 709 -1.36 30.01 -4.61
N LYS A 710 -2.34 29.63 -5.44
CA LYS A 710 -3.76 29.98 -5.28
C LYS A 710 -4.60 28.76 -5.56
N ARG A 711 -5.74 28.68 -4.88
CA ARG A 711 -6.70 27.58 -5.00
C ARG A 711 -8.13 28.10 -5.07
N ALA A 712 -8.95 27.50 -5.92
CA ALA A 712 -10.39 27.64 -5.86
C ALA A 712 -10.97 26.56 -4.93
N TYR A 713 -12.13 26.85 -4.35
CA TYR A 713 -12.85 25.89 -3.52
C TYR A 713 -14.25 25.70 -4.05
N VAL A 714 -14.73 24.45 -4.03
CA VAL A 714 -16.09 24.08 -4.34
C VAL A 714 -16.63 23.34 -3.12
N VAL A 715 -17.64 23.90 -2.46
CA VAL A 715 -18.31 23.24 -1.35
C VAL A 715 -19.58 22.60 -1.87
N GLU A 716 -19.67 21.28 -1.74
CA GLU A 716 -20.83 20.47 -2.13
C GLU A 716 -21.59 20.04 -0.87
N LEU A 717 -22.88 20.33 -0.81
CA LEU A 717 -23.75 20.04 0.33
C LEU A 717 -24.93 19.17 -0.11
N PRO A 718 -24.74 17.85 -0.35
CA PRO A 718 -25.81 16.94 -0.68
C PRO A 718 -26.91 16.95 0.39
N GLY A 719 -28.19 16.85 -0.02
CA GLY A 719 -29.33 16.85 0.88
C GLY A 719 -29.73 18.22 1.42
N VAL A 720 -28.93 19.28 1.23
CA VAL A 720 -29.29 20.66 1.61
C VAL A 720 -29.95 21.35 0.43
N LYS A 721 -31.25 21.61 0.53
CA LYS A 721 -32.05 22.10 -0.60
C LYS A 721 -32.05 23.63 -0.76
N ALA A 722 -31.97 24.34 0.33
CA ALA A 722 -31.99 25.80 0.33
C ALA A 722 -31.35 26.38 1.59
N GLY A 723 -30.93 27.65 1.49
CA GLY A 723 -30.50 28.45 2.63
C GLY A 723 -30.94 29.90 2.39
N ARG A 724 -31.21 30.67 3.46
CA ARG A 724 -31.55 32.08 3.37
C ARG A 724 -30.42 32.90 2.79
N GLU A 725 -29.23 32.62 3.20
CA GLU A 725 -28.03 33.34 2.78
C GLU A 725 -26.78 32.46 2.80
N VAL A 726 -25.97 32.64 1.77
CA VAL A 726 -24.61 32.00 1.68
C VAL A 726 -23.58 33.10 1.64
N ARG A 727 -22.52 32.97 2.49
CA ARG A 727 -21.39 33.89 2.54
C ARG A 727 -20.08 33.14 2.37
N VAL A 728 -19.13 33.77 1.67
CA VAL A 728 -17.73 33.33 1.61
C VAL A 728 -16.87 34.46 2.15
N ASN A 729 -16.15 34.19 3.26
CA ASN A 729 -15.38 35.21 4.00
C ASN A 729 -16.21 36.48 4.26
N GLY A 730 -17.43 36.29 4.79
CA GLY A 730 -18.38 37.36 5.12
C GLY A 730 -19.08 38.02 3.94
N LYS A 731 -18.68 37.74 2.70
CA LYS A 731 -19.30 38.31 1.49
C LYS A 731 -20.41 37.39 0.95
N ARG A 732 -21.59 37.96 0.69
CA ARG A 732 -22.69 37.22 0.12
C ARG A 732 -22.32 36.68 -1.27
N VAL A 733 -22.62 35.39 -1.52
CA VAL A 733 -22.41 34.70 -2.79
C VAL A 733 -23.68 33.93 -3.18
N ARG A 734 -23.79 33.57 -4.45
CA ARG A 734 -24.87 32.74 -4.95
C ARG A 734 -24.44 31.27 -4.89
N ALA A 735 -25.28 30.40 -4.31
CA ALA A 735 -25.19 28.96 -4.45
C ALA A 735 -26.02 28.51 -5.66
N SER A 736 -25.63 27.43 -6.31
CA SER A 736 -26.38 26.69 -7.31
C SER A 736 -26.95 25.41 -6.71
N PHE A 737 -28.12 24.99 -7.13
CA PHE A 737 -28.63 23.66 -6.80
C PHE A 737 -28.20 22.69 -7.90
N ASP A 738 -27.62 21.58 -7.47
CA ASP A 738 -27.21 20.46 -8.33
C ASP A 738 -28.24 19.33 -8.19
N GLY A 739 -28.89 18.95 -9.28
CA GLY A 739 -29.93 17.93 -9.28
C GLY A 739 -29.38 16.52 -9.09
N SER A 740 -28.15 16.25 -9.49
CA SER A 740 -27.50 14.94 -9.30
C SER A 740 -27.10 14.72 -7.84
N LEU A 741 -26.61 15.76 -7.17
CA LEU A 741 -26.30 15.74 -5.73
C LEU A 741 -27.54 15.94 -4.86
N GLN A 742 -28.69 16.33 -5.42
CA GLN A 742 -29.83 16.77 -4.66
C GLN A 742 -29.44 17.80 -3.57
N GLY A 743 -28.55 18.73 -3.91
CA GLY A 743 -27.93 19.61 -2.94
C GLY A 743 -27.37 20.92 -3.50
N LEU A 744 -26.84 21.73 -2.59
CA LEU A 744 -26.24 23.02 -2.95
C LEU A 744 -24.76 22.86 -3.31
N VAL A 745 -24.34 23.64 -4.31
CA VAL A 745 -22.94 23.79 -4.71
C VAL A 745 -22.54 25.26 -4.60
N ILE A 746 -21.48 25.54 -3.85
CA ILE A 746 -20.92 26.87 -3.63
C ILE A 746 -19.52 26.91 -4.24
N SER A 747 -19.36 27.57 -5.38
CA SER A 747 -18.05 27.79 -6.00
C SER A 747 -17.46 29.12 -5.57
N THR A 748 -16.18 29.13 -5.24
CA THR A 748 -15.47 30.34 -4.83
C THR A 748 -14.55 30.84 -5.95
N ARG A 749 -14.15 32.11 -5.87
CA ARG A 749 -12.98 32.58 -6.58
C ARG A 749 -11.70 31.92 -6.01
N THR A 750 -10.57 32.11 -6.67
CA THR A 750 -9.27 31.67 -6.15
C THR A 750 -8.81 32.53 -4.96
N PHE A 751 -8.27 31.88 -3.95
CA PHE A 751 -7.62 32.47 -2.79
C PHE A 751 -6.14 32.01 -2.73
N ALA A 752 -5.28 32.78 -2.07
CA ALA A 752 -3.94 32.30 -1.73
C ALA A 752 -4.06 31.08 -0.80
N VAL A 753 -3.27 30.03 -1.03
CA VAL A 753 -3.42 28.75 -0.31
C VAL A 753 -3.12 28.86 1.20
N ASP A 754 -2.34 29.88 1.61
CA ASP A 754 -2.03 30.18 3.01
C ASP A 754 -3.12 30.96 3.74
N LYS A 755 -4.25 31.27 3.09
CA LYS A 755 -5.36 32.02 3.64
C LYS A 755 -6.56 31.14 3.93
N GLU A 756 -7.17 31.38 5.08
CA GLU A 756 -8.44 30.72 5.44
C GLU A 756 -9.57 31.15 4.52
N VAL A 757 -10.39 30.18 4.16
CA VAL A 757 -11.66 30.38 3.44
C VAL A 757 -12.78 29.79 4.29
N VAL A 758 -13.79 30.62 4.60
CA VAL A 758 -14.95 30.25 5.40
C VAL A 758 -16.20 30.36 4.55
N VAL A 759 -16.96 29.29 4.44
CA VAL A 759 -18.28 29.23 3.80
C VAL A 759 -19.33 29.11 4.90
N GLU A 760 -20.24 30.07 4.95
CA GLU A 760 -21.33 30.14 5.93
C GLU A 760 -22.67 30.06 5.21
N LEU A 761 -23.53 29.20 5.69
CA LEU A 761 -24.92 29.03 5.21
C LEU A 761 -25.88 29.23 6.39
N THR A 762 -26.85 30.15 6.26
CA THR A 762 -27.87 30.40 7.30
C THR A 762 -29.27 30.07 6.81
N GLY A 763 -30.17 29.72 7.76
CA GLY A 763 -31.57 29.36 7.46
C GLY A 763 -31.65 28.08 6.63
N ILE A 764 -30.98 27.04 7.04
CA ILE A 764 -30.91 25.71 6.41
C ILE A 764 -32.28 25.02 6.53
N GLN A 765 -32.75 24.44 5.42
CA GLN A 765 -33.95 23.58 5.37
C GLN A 765 -33.56 22.23 4.78
#